data_72208c46b25a7f9097f56331be5907de
#
_entry.id   72208c46b25a7f9097f56331be5907de
#
_cell.length_a   1.000
_cell.length_b   1.000
_cell.length_c   1.000
_cell.angle_alpha   90.00
_cell.angle_beta   90.00
_cell.angle_gamma   90.00
#
_symmetry.space_group_name_H-M   'P 1'
#
loop_
_entity.id
_entity.type
_entity.pdbx_description
1 polymer ?
#
loop_
_entity_poly.entity_id
_entity_poly.type
_entity_poly.pdbx_seq_one_letter_code
_entity_poly.pdbx_strand_id
1 'polypeptide(L)'
;MDFLSQINIALRGPTGQPQAASDTISRLADRLSPSTLLADRRAAVLALKGLARDWKADVGERALPGLLDVLQNDAEVDADIGKAVLETLILLCEVDDSAPAAARELGYKHTDVVLADEKASQKLFALLADHSFYLRYSALQFLSTLLQNRRHVVQAYFLKAPVGVTSLIALLEDKREIIRNEAIFTIQSLISQSPEIQKIMAFEGAFEKLLSIIVNEQGVEGGVVVQDALACVDGLLRFNQSNQSYFRGSSLPPVLLSLIGFPPSLPFDAPAPQQFALQLWDVPQKRTNVSFVVGIIGVLSRHAGPPDVLSITCTRCLVELGIASNAPTSIKAQALHLIPSNLGALPLAQMVVTPYVPVPDTNGEEWDRLEPASALDALVELVLHGEYNAIIDGERRTKEGMELRGAAVAVFQNFVQKEEISEAIVQAMVSQPGSQAPVTPLLYALTTVPVSPLNIPAVTSTHFAALLFAHLLRFSPRAKVLARSIVPQAGTSGQSNTAFFVPADGGAPPPAPDAGDDEDADAPQTLLQILSEHLSLAFLARSRSDLPDREAREWDRLCVGYLTLLIQWLWEDPPAVREFLEAGALGVLVEPINQTAEEDAVIPGLCAFLLGVCYEFNREPGEVTRATIHPILTRLGIDMLAGRITHLRDDDRFKAVGPDNFVVSYPAAPAAMHHQAQHQAPPSSAGPPKPEAEEGEIWFDWAFVDFWKSNYYTVQKGIAVDPNSLSSAAGQGAESAMLIASLKDVIRNQAAEIEKLQNQIKSLSAPNDEVEVLRAQVNSLTEQVASAEEKRRDVEKEQEDLLVLLDELNSKRRRDKDRMREAGLDVSEDEADNDDDQEE
;
A
#
# COMPACT_ATOMS: atom_id res chain seq x y z
N MET A 1 23.49 -30.50 44.08
CA MET A 1 24.00 -29.69 45.20
C MET A 1 25.55 -29.58 45.22
N ASP A 2 26.26 -30.47 44.50
CA ASP A 2 27.75 -30.46 44.52
C ASP A 2 28.40 -29.37 43.67
N PHE A 3 27.75 -28.84 42.66
CA PHE A 3 28.31 -27.86 41.77
C PHE A 3 28.49 -26.47 42.43
N LEU A 4 27.50 -26.04 43.22
CA LEU A 4 27.59 -24.79 44.01
C LEU A 4 28.62 -24.91 45.16
N SER A 5 28.83 -26.15 45.71
CA SER A 5 29.85 -26.40 46.68
C SER A 5 31.28 -26.37 46.10
N GLN A 6 31.47 -26.83 44.86
CA GLN A 6 32.74 -26.76 44.15
C GLN A 6 33.11 -25.31 43.74
N ILE A 7 32.14 -24.47 43.34
CA ILE A 7 32.35 -23.06 43.12
C ILE A 7 32.73 -22.35 44.44
N ASN A 8 32.08 -22.69 45.55
CA ASN A 8 32.40 -22.12 46.86
C ASN A 8 33.78 -22.53 47.34
N ILE A 9 34.27 -23.74 46.99
CA ILE A 9 35.61 -24.24 47.30
C ILE A 9 36.66 -23.55 46.38
N ALA A 10 36.35 -23.30 45.14
CA ALA A 10 37.21 -22.59 44.20
C ALA A 10 37.35 -21.08 44.51
N LEU A 11 36.37 -20.49 45.16
CA LEU A 11 36.41 -19.09 45.68
C LEU A 11 37.15 -18.93 46.99
N ARG A 12 37.41 -20.03 47.76
CA ARG A 12 38.22 -20.01 48.99
C ARG A 12 39.66 -20.40 48.68
N GLY A 13 40.54 -19.40 48.66
CA GLY A 13 41.97 -19.67 48.57
C GLY A 13 42.53 -20.49 49.74
N PRO A 14 43.80 -20.97 49.66
CA PRO A 14 44.43 -21.86 50.68
C PRO A 14 44.55 -21.23 52.08
N THR A 15 44.24 -19.94 52.23
CA THR A 15 44.28 -19.21 53.49
C THR A 15 42.91 -18.83 54.05
N GLY A 16 41.83 -19.34 53.49
CA GLY A 16 40.48 -19.09 54.02
C GLY A 16 39.93 -17.69 53.82
N GLN A 17 40.61 -16.76 53.12
CA GLN A 17 40.04 -15.48 52.70
C GLN A 17 39.35 -15.61 51.35
N PRO A 18 38.20 -14.90 51.14
CA PRO A 18 37.53 -14.92 49.84
C PRO A 18 38.49 -14.35 48.79
N GLN A 19 38.73 -15.12 47.72
CA GLN A 19 39.51 -14.66 46.57
C GLN A 19 38.77 -13.51 45.86
N ALA A 20 39.49 -12.52 45.40
CA ALA A 20 38.89 -11.51 44.52
C ALA A 20 38.30 -12.17 43.26
N ALA A 21 37.09 -11.77 42.86
CA ALA A 21 36.46 -12.32 41.67
C ALA A 21 37.38 -12.19 40.45
N SER A 22 38.10 -11.09 40.34
CA SER A 22 39.07 -10.82 39.27
C SER A 22 40.19 -11.87 39.18
N ASP A 23 40.74 -12.34 40.33
CA ASP A 23 41.80 -13.38 40.36
C ASP A 23 41.22 -14.74 39.91
N THR A 24 39.98 -15.02 40.31
CA THR A 24 39.28 -16.25 39.90
C THR A 24 39.02 -16.24 38.40
N ILE A 25 38.56 -15.12 37.85
CA ILE A 25 38.32 -14.95 36.40
C ILE A 25 39.63 -15.14 35.63
N SER A 26 40.75 -14.55 36.09
CA SER A 26 42.06 -14.71 35.45
C SER A 26 42.50 -16.18 35.38
N ARG A 27 42.41 -16.93 36.51
CA ARG A 27 42.73 -18.36 36.54
C ARG A 27 41.82 -19.21 35.65
N LEU A 28 40.55 -18.83 35.54
CA LEU A 28 39.62 -19.52 34.63
C LEU A 28 39.94 -19.20 33.18
N ALA A 29 40.30 -17.96 32.86
CA ALA A 29 40.75 -17.55 31.52
C ALA A 29 42.03 -18.31 31.10
N ASP A 30 43.03 -18.48 32.01
CA ASP A 30 44.23 -19.28 31.72
C ASP A 30 43.91 -20.76 31.37
N ARG A 31 42.80 -21.30 31.94
CA ARG A 31 42.37 -22.67 31.66
C ARG A 31 41.66 -22.81 30.29
N LEU A 32 41.34 -21.74 29.60
CA LEU A 32 40.81 -21.80 28.24
C LEU A 32 41.87 -22.10 27.19
N SER A 33 43.18 -22.09 27.58
CA SER A 33 44.27 -22.36 26.69
C SER A 33 44.13 -23.73 25.98
N PRO A 34 44.45 -23.83 24.69
CA PRO A 34 44.43 -25.10 23.92
C PRO A 34 45.34 -26.18 24.55
N SER A 35 46.31 -25.81 25.38
CA SER A 35 47.21 -26.75 26.08
C SER A 35 46.53 -27.49 27.24
N THR A 36 45.36 -27.07 27.72
CA THR A 36 44.59 -27.73 28.76
C THR A 36 43.66 -28.81 28.21
N LEU A 37 43.20 -29.72 29.09
CA LEU A 37 42.27 -30.77 28.68
C LEU A 37 40.92 -30.17 28.29
N LEU A 38 40.23 -30.77 27.33
CA LEU A 38 38.88 -30.32 26.90
C LEU A 38 37.90 -30.25 28.06
N ALA A 39 37.94 -31.23 29.01
CA ALA A 39 37.09 -31.23 30.20
C ALA A 39 37.36 -30.04 31.12
N ASP A 40 38.61 -29.60 31.24
CA ASP A 40 38.98 -28.45 32.03
C ASP A 40 38.57 -27.13 31.37
N ARG A 41 38.68 -27.05 30.04
CA ARG A 41 38.18 -25.90 29.27
C ARG A 41 36.66 -25.80 29.41
N ARG A 42 35.93 -26.90 29.33
CA ARG A 42 34.47 -26.94 29.53
C ARG A 42 34.09 -26.46 30.95
N ALA A 43 34.79 -26.96 31.97
CA ALA A 43 34.50 -26.50 33.35
C ALA A 43 34.81 -25.02 33.54
N ALA A 44 35.88 -24.49 32.91
CA ALA A 44 36.23 -23.08 32.95
C ALA A 44 35.17 -22.22 32.24
N VAL A 45 34.69 -22.60 31.07
CA VAL A 45 33.62 -21.89 30.35
C VAL A 45 32.34 -21.82 31.17
N LEU A 46 31.90 -22.94 31.76
CA LEU A 46 30.70 -22.97 32.61
C LEU A 46 30.83 -22.07 33.86
N ALA A 47 32.01 -22.03 34.47
CA ALA A 47 32.27 -21.14 35.59
C ALA A 47 32.27 -19.67 35.16
N LEU A 48 32.91 -19.33 34.02
CA LEU A 48 32.91 -17.99 33.46
C LEU A 48 31.51 -17.51 33.06
N LYS A 49 30.69 -18.40 32.53
CA LYS A 49 29.28 -18.10 32.24
C LYS A 49 28.50 -17.66 33.50
N GLY A 50 28.73 -18.36 34.64
CA GLY A 50 28.16 -17.96 35.91
C GLY A 50 28.61 -16.57 36.36
N LEU A 51 29.91 -16.29 36.21
CA LEU A 51 30.51 -15.02 36.62
C LEU A 51 30.18 -13.87 35.66
N ALA A 52 29.91 -14.13 34.39
CA ALA A 52 29.60 -13.12 33.38
C ALA A 52 28.34 -12.31 33.69
N ARG A 53 27.45 -12.84 34.54
CA ARG A 53 26.23 -12.13 34.96
C ARG A 53 26.51 -10.97 35.87
N ASP A 54 27.42 -11.17 36.83
CA ASP A 54 27.73 -10.18 37.88
C ASP A 54 29.01 -9.39 37.57
N TRP A 55 29.94 -9.98 36.81
CA TRP A 55 31.30 -9.47 36.54
C TRP A 55 31.58 -9.39 35.03
N LYS A 56 30.58 -8.85 34.30
CA LYS A 56 30.60 -8.76 32.83
C LYS A 56 31.85 -8.06 32.29
N ALA A 57 32.32 -6.98 32.94
CA ALA A 57 33.49 -6.22 32.55
C ALA A 57 34.81 -7.04 32.71
N ASP A 58 35.01 -7.66 33.88
CA ASP A 58 36.21 -8.44 34.14
C ASP A 58 36.30 -9.70 33.29
N VAL A 59 35.16 -10.40 33.07
CA VAL A 59 35.09 -11.57 32.20
C VAL A 59 35.37 -11.18 30.75
N GLY A 60 34.78 -10.09 30.26
CA GLY A 60 35.00 -9.59 28.91
C GLY A 60 36.45 -9.15 28.68
N GLU A 61 37.09 -8.47 29.66
CA GLU A 61 38.47 -8.02 29.50
C GLU A 61 39.48 -9.16 29.50
N ARG A 62 39.27 -10.19 30.33
CA ARG A 62 40.29 -11.24 30.57
C ARG A 62 40.02 -12.53 29.82
N ALA A 63 38.77 -12.94 29.67
CA ALA A 63 38.42 -14.24 29.12
C ALA A 63 37.90 -14.21 27.68
N LEU A 64 37.47 -13.07 27.14
CA LEU A 64 36.88 -13.00 25.81
C LEU A 64 37.79 -13.58 24.71
N PRO A 65 39.07 -13.27 24.61
CA PRO A 65 39.93 -13.89 23.58
C PRO A 65 39.99 -15.41 23.71
N GLY A 66 40.15 -15.95 24.94
CA GLY A 66 40.14 -17.40 25.15
C GLY A 66 38.79 -18.05 24.85
N LEU A 67 37.67 -17.37 25.12
CA LEU A 67 36.34 -17.85 24.72
C LEU A 67 36.19 -17.94 23.21
N LEU A 68 36.75 -16.98 22.45
CA LEU A 68 36.77 -17.01 21.00
C LEU A 68 37.63 -18.15 20.46
N ASP A 69 38.77 -18.44 21.07
CA ASP A 69 39.62 -19.59 20.71
C ASP A 69 38.88 -20.91 20.95
N VAL A 70 38.17 -21.06 22.08
CA VAL A 70 37.34 -22.24 22.36
C VAL A 70 36.18 -22.34 21.36
N LEU A 71 35.54 -21.24 21.01
CA LEU A 71 34.47 -21.24 19.96
C LEU A 71 35.02 -21.77 18.64
N GLN A 72 36.22 -21.35 18.24
CA GLN A 72 36.80 -21.73 16.94
C GLN A 72 37.24 -23.19 16.91
N ASN A 73 37.83 -23.72 17.99
CA ASN A 73 38.48 -24.99 17.99
C ASN A 73 37.68 -26.14 18.62
N ASP A 74 36.86 -25.87 19.63
CA ASP A 74 36.21 -26.91 20.42
C ASP A 74 34.68 -27.02 20.18
N ALA A 75 34.01 -25.98 19.65
CA ALA A 75 32.56 -25.95 19.57
C ALA A 75 31.96 -27.05 18.64
N GLU A 76 32.67 -27.49 17.60
CA GLU A 76 32.23 -28.60 16.73
C GLU A 76 32.56 -29.97 17.33
N VAL A 77 33.60 -30.02 18.20
CA VAL A 77 34.05 -31.28 18.79
C VAL A 77 33.16 -31.70 19.96
N ASP A 78 32.71 -30.72 20.73
CA ASP A 78 31.85 -30.93 21.92
C ASP A 78 30.72 -29.88 21.93
N ALA A 79 29.51 -30.34 21.60
CA ALA A 79 28.32 -29.47 21.52
C ALA A 79 27.97 -28.80 22.84
N ASP A 80 28.28 -29.39 23.99
CA ASP A 80 28.03 -28.79 25.29
C ASP A 80 28.98 -27.62 25.59
N ILE A 81 30.26 -27.76 25.20
CA ILE A 81 31.21 -26.64 25.31
C ILE A 81 30.84 -25.52 24.36
N GLY A 82 30.49 -25.87 23.11
CA GLY A 82 30.03 -24.91 22.11
C GLY A 82 28.80 -24.13 22.56
N LYS A 83 27.79 -24.81 23.11
CA LYS A 83 26.62 -24.18 23.72
C LYS A 83 27.02 -23.23 24.84
N ALA A 84 27.86 -23.69 25.78
CA ALA A 84 28.24 -22.89 26.94
C ALA A 84 29.04 -21.64 26.55
N VAL A 85 29.90 -21.73 25.53
CA VAL A 85 30.66 -20.59 24.99
C VAL A 85 29.71 -19.60 24.34
N LEU A 86 28.82 -20.03 23.44
CA LEU A 86 27.86 -19.16 22.78
C LEU A 86 26.97 -18.43 23.79
N GLU A 87 26.44 -19.14 24.78
CA GLU A 87 25.61 -18.52 25.84
C GLU A 87 26.40 -17.52 26.71
N THR A 88 27.72 -17.75 26.89
CA THR A 88 28.58 -16.81 27.58
C THR A 88 28.84 -15.56 26.75
N LEU A 89 29.08 -15.73 25.45
CA LEU A 89 29.26 -14.64 24.51
C LEU A 89 27.99 -13.80 24.37
N ILE A 90 26.82 -14.42 24.35
CA ILE A 90 25.53 -13.71 24.38
C ILE A 90 25.48 -12.80 25.61
N LEU A 91 25.71 -13.32 26.81
CA LEU A 91 25.72 -12.54 28.05
C LEU A 91 26.70 -11.37 27.99
N LEU A 92 27.89 -11.57 27.41
CA LEU A 92 28.89 -10.51 27.29
C LEU A 92 28.53 -9.44 26.26
N CYS A 93 27.86 -9.81 25.17
CA CYS A 93 27.48 -8.89 24.08
C CYS A 93 26.09 -8.29 24.26
N GLU A 94 25.24 -8.87 25.12
CA GLU A 94 23.87 -8.38 25.35
C GLU A 94 23.87 -6.90 25.77
N VAL A 95 23.01 -6.10 25.14
CA VAL A 95 22.82 -4.67 25.45
C VAL A 95 21.39 -4.51 25.94
N ASP A 96 21.25 -4.11 27.21
CA ASP A 96 19.97 -3.76 27.81
C ASP A 96 19.75 -2.25 27.67
N ASP A 97 18.74 -1.86 26.90
CA ASP A 97 18.40 -0.46 26.67
C ASP A 97 17.95 0.28 27.94
N SER A 98 17.46 -0.47 28.94
CA SER A 98 17.10 0.05 30.26
C SER A 98 18.30 0.30 31.17
N ALA A 99 19.45 -0.31 30.84
CA ALA A 99 20.66 -0.23 31.65
C ALA A 99 21.37 1.13 31.54
N PRO A 100 22.21 1.51 32.54
CA PRO A 100 23.04 2.70 32.46
C PRO A 100 23.95 2.72 31.22
N ALA A 101 24.24 3.90 30.67
CA ALA A 101 25.01 4.06 29.43
C ALA A 101 26.35 3.29 29.43
N ALA A 102 27.08 3.27 30.58
CA ALA A 102 28.33 2.52 30.71
C ALA A 102 28.15 1.00 30.55
N ALA A 103 27.04 0.43 31.00
CA ALA A 103 26.75 -1.00 30.84
C ALA A 103 26.39 -1.36 29.42
N ARG A 104 25.65 -0.47 28.73
CA ARG A 104 25.33 -0.63 27.29
C ARG A 104 26.59 -0.53 26.43
N GLU A 105 27.45 0.45 26.69
CA GLU A 105 28.72 0.63 25.98
C GLU A 105 29.63 -0.60 26.10
N LEU A 106 29.61 -1.28 27.26
CA LEU A 106 30.36 -2.50 27.49
C LEU A 106 29.91 -3.64 26.55
N GLY A 107 28.61 -3.83 26.34
CA GLY A 107 28.06 -4.83 25.40
C GLY A 107 28.49 -4.55 23.95
N TYR A 108 28.44 -3.28 23.52
CA TYR A 108 28.96 -2.87 22.20
C TYR A 108 30.45 -3.11 22.07
N LYS A 109 31.26 -2.78 23.10
CA LYS A 109 32.72 -3.01 23.12
C LYS A 109 33.06 -4.50 22.98
N HIS A 110 32.37 -5.37 23.71
CA HIS A 110 32.58 -6.81 23.57
C HIS A 110 32.18 -7.31 22.20
N THR A 111 31.08 -6.82 21.64
CA THR A 111 30.65 -7.13 20.27
C THR A 111 31.72 -6.71 19.25
N ASP A 112 32.30 -5.54 19.40
CA ASP A 112 33.36 -5.04 18.51
C ASP A 112 34.62 -5.93 18.58
N VAL A 113 34.96 -6.45 19.78
CA VAL A 113 36.07 -7.44 19.93
C VAL A 113 35.74 -8.76 19.23
N VAL A 114 34.50 -9.27 19.37
CA VAL A 114 34.04 -10.51 18.67
C VAL A 114 34.13 -10.35 17.16
N LEU A 115 33.71 -9.18 16.66
CA LEU A 115 33.66 -8.87 15.23
C LEU A 115 34.97 -8.30 14.67
N ALA A 116 36.01 -8.18 15.48
CA ALA A 116 37.32 -7.69 15.03
C ALA A 116 37.97 -8.64 14.01
N ASP A 117 37.71 -9.94 14.10
CA ASP A 117 38.14 -10.98 13.14
C ASP A 117 36.93 -11.70 12.55
N GLU A 118 36.95 -11.89 11.24
CA GLU A 118 35.96 -12.61 10.47
C GLU A 118 35.77 -14.07 10.87
N LYS A 119 36.82 -14.68 11.47
CA LYS A 119 36.83 -16.12 11.85
C LYS A 119 35.72 -16.51 12.81
N ALA A 120 35.45 -15.67 13.82
CA ALA A 120 34.37 -15.92 14.77
C ALA A 120 33.01 -15.96 14.10
N SER A 121 32.75 -15.05 13.15
CA SER A 121 31.52 -15.01 12.36
C SER A 121 31.42 -16.21 11.40
N GLN A 122 32.50 -16.57 10.70
CA GLN A 122 32.52 -17.73 9.82
C GLN A 122 32.25 -19.03 10.60
N LYS A 123 32.84 -19.18 11.79
CA LYS A 123 32.57 -20.32 12.65
C LYS A 123 31.11 -20.35 13.11
N LEU A 124 30.55 -19.19 13.46
CA LEU A 124 29.16 -19.07 13.86
C LEU A 124 28.22 -19.54 12.74
N PHE A 125 28.48 -19.12 11.49
CA PHE A 125 27.69 -19.55 10.33
C PHE A 125 27.80 -21.07 10.08
N ALA A 126 28.96 -21.67 10.30
CA ALA A 126 29.15 -23.13 10.19
C ALA A 126 28.34 -23.87 11.27
N LEU A 127 28.29 -23.37 12.51
CA LEU A 127 27.53 -23.96 13.62
C LEU A 127 26.01 -23.98 13.40
N LEU A 128 25.48 -23.15 12.46
CA LEU A 128 24.07 -23.18 12.09
C LEU A 128 23.66 -24.51 11.42
N ALA A 129 24.61 -25.22 10.82
CA ALA A 129 24.38 -26.54 10.21
C ALA A 129 24.70 -27.72 11.15
N ASP A 130 25.06 -27.48 12.42
CA ASP A 130 25.39 -28.54 13.35
C ASP A 130 24.19 -29.46 13.68
N HIS A 131 24.44 -30.71 13.95
CA HIS A 131 23.42 -31.70 14.28
C HIS A 131 22.76 -31.45 15.64
N SER A 132 23.50 -30.81 16.59
CA SER A 132 22.98 -30.51 17.94
C SER A 132 21.98 -29.36 17.91
N PHE A 133 20.78 -29.64 18.37
CA PHE A 133 19.73 -28.63 18.53
C PHE A 133 20.18 -27.43 19.37
N TYR A 134 20.78 -27.70 20.50
CA TYR A 134 21.20 -26.64 21.44
C TYR A 134 22.27 -25.74 20.85
N LEU A 135 23.16 -26.32 20.03
CA LEU A 135 24.21 -25.57 19.39
C LEU A 135 23.65 -24.64 18.29
N ARG A 136 22.78 -25.16 17.41
CA ARG A 136 22.10 -24.35 16.39
C ARG A 136 21.32 -23.21 17.02
N TYR A 137 20.54 -23.51 18.06
CA TYR A 137 19.72 -22.50 18.76
C TYR A 137 20.57 -21.38 19.38
N SER A 138 21.62 -21.76 20.13
CA SER A 138 22.53 -20.77 20.74
C SER A 138 23.31 -19.99 19.69
N ALA A 139 23.62 -20.60 18.54
CA ALA A 139 24.25 -19.91 17.41
C ALA A 139 23.33 -18.87 16.78
N LEU A 140 22.05 -19.21 16.56
CA LEU A 140 21.04 -18.24 16.09
C LEU A 140 20.86 -17.07 17.06
N GLN A 141 20.72 -17.35 18.37
CA GLN A 141 20.58 -16.30 19.40
C GLN A 141 21.81 -15.39 19.43
N PHE A 142 23.01 -15.96 19.34
CA PHE A 142 24.23 -15.16 19.31
C PHE A 142 24.31 -14.31 18.04
N LEU A 143 23.96 -14.88 16.88
CA LEU A 143 23.89 -14.13 15.63
C LEU A 143 22.88 -12.98 15.70
N SER A 144 21.71 -13.23 16.31
CA SER A 144 20.70 -12.21 16.55
C SER A 144 21.23 -11.07 17.43
N THR A 145 21.96 -11.40 18.51
CA THR A 145 22.60 -10.42 19.40
C THR A 145 23.62 -9.57 18.65
N LEU A 146 24.48 -10.18 17.82
CA LEU A 146 25.46 -9.48 17.01
C LEU A 146 24.80 -8.55 15.96
N LEU A 147 23.72 -9.01 15.33
CA LEU A 147 22.93 -8.23 14.37
C LEU A 147 22.26 -7.01 15.03
N GLN A 148 21.73 -7.15 16.23
CA GLN A 148 21.16 -6.03 16.98
C GLN A 148 22.21 -4.96 17.26
N ASN A 149 23.42 -5.37 17.62
CA ASN A 149 24.50 -4.46 18.01
C ASN A 149 25.24 -3.84 16.81
N ARG A 150 25.60 -4.66 15.80
CA ARG A 150 26.47 -4.27 14.68
C ARG A 150 26.03 -4.90 13.36
N ARG A 151 24.79 -4.63 12.96
CA ARG A 151 24.16 -5.22 11.77
C ARG A 151 25.04 -5.17 10.53
N HIS A 152 25.56 -4.01 10.17
CA HIS A 152 26.31 -3.83 8.92
C HIS A 152 27.61 -4.64 8.87
N VAL A 153 28.29 -4.83 10.00
CA VAL A 153 29.51 -5.64 10.07
C VAL A 153 29.17 -7.12 9.86
N VAL A 154 28.12 -7.60 10.55
CA VAL A 154 27.65 -8.98 10.40
C VAL A 154 27.17 -9.24 8.99
N GLN A 155 26.43 -8.32 8.38
CA GLN A 155 25.99 -8.40 6.99
C GLN A 155 27.18 -8.50 6.02
N ALA A 156 28.23 -7.70 6.23
CA ALA A 156 29.46 -7.74 5.41
C ALA A 156 30.18 -9.09 5.50
N TYR A 157 30.25 -9.71 6.69
CA TYR A 157 30.82 -11.03 6.88
C TYR A 157 29.91 -12.15 6.29
N PHE A 158 28.60 -12.02 6.43
CA PHE A 158 27.65 -12.95 5.88
C PHE A 158 27.72 -13.03 4.35
N LEU A 159 27.88 -11.90 3.67
CA LEU A 159 28.07 -11.85 2.22
C LEU A 159 29.33 -12.60 1.73
N LYS A 160 30.33 -12.74 2.58
CA LYS A 160 31.57 -13.46 2.27
C LYS A 160 31.51 -14.97 2.63
N ALA A 161 30.47 -15.40 3.31
CA ALA A 161 30.31 -16.76 3.83
C ALA A 161 29.13 -17.49 3.18
N PRO A 162 29.29 -18.06 1.97
CA PRO A 162 28.19 -18.72 1.23
C PRO A 162 27.57 -19.88 2.05
N VAL A 163 28.33 -20.59 2.86
CA VAL A 163 27.81 -21.63 3.77
C VAL A 163 26.82 -21.07 4.77
N GLY A 164 26.95 -19.80 5.20
CA GLY A 164 26.01 -19.17 6.10
C GLY A 164 24.61 -19.00 5.51
N VAL A 165 24.53 -18.68 4.23
CA VAL A 165 23.26 -18.51 3.51
C VAL A 165 22.51 -19.83 3.41
N THR A 166 23.15 -20.86 2.88
CA THR A 166 22.53 -22.20 2.74
C THR A 166 22.15 -22.81 4.08
N SER A 167 23.01 -22.67 5.11
CA SER A 167 22.71 -23.16 6.46
C SER A 167 21.51 -22.44 7.09
N LEU A 168 21.44 -21.12 6.97
CA LEU A 168 20.34 -20.33 7.54
C LEU A 168 19.01 -20.63 6.82
N ILE A 169 19.03 -20.77 5.50
CA ILE A 169 17.83 -21.14 4.72
C ILE A 169 17.38 -22.58 5.06
N ALA A 170 18.30 -23.50 5.29
CA ALA A 170 17.96 -24.86 5.71
C ALA A 170 17.29 -24.92 7.09
N LEU A 171 17.58 -23.97 7.99
CA LEU A 171 16.92 -23.89 9.30
C LEU A 171 15.43 -23.55 9.21
N LEU A 172 14.95 -22.98 8.11
CA LEU A 172 13.52 -22.77 7.88
C LEU A 172 12.74 -24.10 7.76
N GLU A 173 13.42 -25.21 7.46
CA GLU A 173 12.85 -26.57 7.40
C GLU A 173 13.19 -27.41 8.63
N ASP A 174 13.79 -26.83 9.68
CA ASP A 174 14.12 -27.56 10.90
C ASP A 174 12.84 -28.16 11.52
N LYS A 175 12.95 -29.42 12.00
CA LYS A 175 11.83 -30.14 12.64
C LYS A 175 11.29 -29.43 13.89
N ARG A 176 12.09 -28.56 14.51
CA ARG A 176 11.74 -27.84 15.74
C ARG A 176 11.28 -26.44 15.42
N GLU A 177 10.05 -26.14 15.77
CA GLU A 177 9.42 -24.82 15.58
C GLU A 177 10.29 -23.67 16.12
N ILE A 178 10.85 -23.82 17.32
CA ILE A 178 11.68 -22.76 17.91
C ILE A 178 12.90 -22.38 17.06
N ILE A 179 13.49 -23.34 16.32
CA ILE A 179 14.60 -23.06 15.40
C ILE A 179 14.08 -22.30 14.17
N ARG A 180 12.95 -22.74 13.59
CA ARG A 180 12.34 -22.07 12.44
C ARG A 180 11.99 -20.60 12.76
N ASN A 181 11.38 -20.38 13.92
CA ASN A 181 10.99 -19.03 14.36
C ASN A 181 12.20 -18.12 14.55
N GLU A 182 13.26 -18.62 15.23
CA GLU A 182 14.49 -17.86 15.43
C GLU A 182 15.22 -17.60 14.11
N ALA A 183 15.17 -18.56 13.18
CA ALA A 183 15.72 -18.38 11.83
C ALA A 183 14.98 -17.29 11.05
N ILE A 184 13.65 -17.25 11.07
CA ILE A 184 12.84 -16.20 10.44
C ILE A 184 13.24 -14.82 10.99
N PHE A 185 13.35 -14.70 12.33
CA PHE A 185 13.73 -13.45 12.98
C PHE A 185 15.14 -13.00 12.60
N THR A 186 16.06 -13.96 12.54
CA THR A 186 17.46 -13.71 12.10
C THR A 186 17.51 -13.26 10.64
N ILE A 187 16.73 -13.90 9.75
CA ILE A 187 16.64 -13.52 8.34
C ILE A 187 16.08 -12.10 8.20
N GLN A 188 15.00 -11.75 8.89
CA GLN A 188 14.45 -10.39 8.88
C GLN A 188 15.51 -9.34 9.22
N SER A 189 16.31 -9.62 10.27
CA SER A 189 17.38 -8.72 10.71
C SER A 189 18.49 -8.61 9.68
N LEU A 190 18.87 -9.71 9.03
CA LEU A 190 19.90 -9.78 8.00
C LEU A 190 19.52 -9.07 6.70
N ILE A 191 18.28 -9.25 6.22
CA ILE A 191 17.84 -8.64 4.96
C ILE A 191 17.55 -7.15 5.07
N SER A 192 17.43 -6.65 6.30
CA SER A 192 17.09 -5.25 6.56
C SER A 192 18.16 -4.32 5.97
N GLN A 193 17.77 -3.45 5.05
CA GLN A 193 18.63 -2.46 4.37
C GLN A 193 19.85 -3.07 3.61
N SER A 194 19.77 -4.33 3.20
CA SER A 194 20.83 -4.99 2.42
C SER A 194 20.26 -5.67 1.16
N PRO A 195 20.17 -4.95 0.02
CA PRO A 195 19.65 -5.51 -1.23
C PRO A 195 20.43 -6.73 -1.74
N GLU A 196 21.73 -6.79 -1.46
CA GLU A 196 22.61 -7.91 -1.84
C GLU A 196 22.21 -9.18 -1.11
N ILE A 197 22.01 -9.09 0.23
CA ILE A 197 21.58 -10.25 1.03
C ILE A 197 20.18 -10.68 0.62
N GLN A 198 19.27 -9.71 0.38
CA GLN A 198 17.93 -10.01 -0.12
C GLN A 198 17.97 -10.84 -1.42
N LYS A 199 18.83 -10.48 -2.37
CA LYS A 199 18.99 -11.20 -3.64
C LYS A 199 19.52 -12.62 -3.44
N ILE A 200 20.57 -12.77 -2.64
CA ILE A 200 21.17 -14.08 -2.39
C ILE A 200 20.18 -15.01 -1.68
N MET A 201 19.47 -14.49 -0.66
CA MET A 201 18.46 -15.25 0.06
C MET A 201 17.30 -15.69 -0.84
N ALA A 202 16.82 -14.80 -1.69
CA ALA A 202 15.76 -15.11 -2.65
C ALA A 202 16.21 -16.20 -3.64
N PHE A 203 17.45 -16.11 -4.13
CA PHE A 203 18.00 -17.07 -5.07
C PHE A 203 18.22 -18.46 -4.44
N GLU A 204 18.53 -18.52 -3.15
CA GLU A 204 18.69 -19.77 -2.38
C GLU A 204 17.34 -20.36 -1.90
N GLY A 205 16.21 -19.87 -2.42
CA GLY A 205 14.90 -20.45 -2.19
C GLY A 205 14.20 -20.00 -0.90
N ALA A 206 14.51 -18.81 -0.37
CA ALA A 206 13.86 -18.28 0.83
C ALA A 206 12.36 -18.12 0.64
N PHE A 207 11.89 -17.71 -0.54
CA PHE A 207 10.47 -17.49 -0.80
C PHE A 207 9.67 -18.79 -0.71
N GLU A 208 10.16 -19.87 -1.33
CA GLU A 208 9.52 -21.17 -1.35
C GLU A 208 9.35 -21.72 0.07
N LYS A 209 10.41 -21.62 0.87
CA LYS A 209 10.42 -22.12 2.25
C LYS A 209 9.54 -21.29 3.18
N LEU A 210 9.59 -19.95 3.08
CA LEU A 210 8.73 -19.07 3.86
C LEU A 210 7.25 -19.27 3.53
N LEU A 211 6.88 -19.36 2.24
CA LEU A 211 5.51 -19.62 1.83
C LEU A 211 5.05 -21.03 2.24
N SER A 212 5.94 -22.02 2.22
CA SER A 212 5.64 -23.35 2.74
C SER A 212 5.32 -23.31 4.24
N ILE A 213 6.08 -22.57 5.04
CA ILE A 213 5.79 -22.35 6.46
C ILE A 213 4.40 -21.71 6.61
N ILE A 214 4.12 -20.62 5.88
CA ILE A 214 2.84 -19.91 5.95
C ILE A 214 1.68 -20.86 5.65
N VAL A 215 1.76 -21.66 4.60
CA VAL A 215 0.71 -22.61 4.21
C VAL A 215 0.54 -23.71 5.27
N ASN A 216 1.63 -24.26 5.79
CA ASN A 216 1.60 -25.32 6.79
C ASN A 216 1.08 -24.85 8.16
N GLU A 217 1.28 -23.57 8.49
CA GLU A 217 0.80 -22.92 9.72
C GLU A 217 -0.59 -22.28 9.54
N GLN A 218 -1.45 -22.86 8.68
CA GLN A 218 -2.85 -22.47 8.43
C GLN A 218 -3.03 -21.17 7.61
N GLY A 219 -2.05 -20.74 6.85
CA GLY A 219 -2.16 -19.54 6.01
C GLY A 219 -2.45 -18.28 6.84
N VAL A 220 -3.36 -17.44 6.39
CA VAL A 220 -3.69 -16.18 7.08
C VAL A 220 -4.36 -16.37 8.44
N GLU A 221 -4.90 -17.56 8.75
CA GLU A 221 -5.48 -17.91 10.05
C GLU A 221 -4.39 -18.25 11.11
N GLY A 222 -3.13 -18.41 10.68
CA GLY A 222 -2.02 -18.79 11.54
C GLY A 222 -1.60 -17.69 12.52
N GLY A 223 -0.76 -18.08 13.50
CA GLY A 223 -0.28 -17.22 14.57
C GLY A 223 0.83 -16.24 14.16
N VAL A 224 1.60 -15.79 15.17
CA VAL A 224 2.68 -14.81 15.00
C VAL A 224 3.78 -15.30 14.03
N VAL A 225 4.02 -16.60 13.98
CA VAL A 225 5.02 -17.20 13.05
C VAL A 225 4.67 -16.89 11.60
N VAL A 226 3.38 -16.95 11.24
CA VAL A 226 2.92 -16.59 9.90
C VAL A 226 3.13 -15.10 9.63
N GLN A 227 2.83 -14.25 10.62
CA GLN A 227 3.10 -12.81 10.51
C GLN A 227 4.59 -12.54 10.24
N ASP A 228 5.49 -13.17 11.00
CA ASP A 228 6.93 -12.98 10.86
C ASP A 228 7.44 -13.50 9.52
N ALA A 229 6.92 -14.65 9.06
CA ALA A 229 7.24 -15.18 7.75
C ALA A 229 6.74 -14.26 6.61
N LEU A 230 5.52 -13.72 6.70
CA LEU A 230 4.98 -12.74 5.75
C LEU A 230 5.78 -11.44 5.75
N ALA A 231 6.16 -10.95 6.95
CA ALA A 231 7.03 -9.77 7.07
C ALA A 231 8.40 -10.01 6.44
N CYS A 232 8.92 -11.24 6.53
CA CYS A 232 10.16 -11.63 5.88
C CYS A 232 10.02 -11.63 4.34
N VAL A 233 8.93 -12.18 3.79
CA VAL A 233 8.62 -12.14 2.35
C VAL A 233 8.48 -10.68 1.86
N ASP A 234 7.76 -9.85 2.59
CA ASP A 234 7.63 -8.42 2.29
C ASP A 234 8.99 -7.72 2.29
N GLY A 235 9.82 -7.99 3.30
CA GLY A 235 11.18 -7.45 3.41
C GLY A 235 12.12 -7.87 2.28
N LEU A 236 11.96 -9.08 1.75
CA LEU A 236 12.72 -9.56 0.58
C LEU A 236 12.27 -8.88 -0.73
N LEU A 237 11.00 -8.50 -0.85
CA LEU A 237 10.42 -7.91 -2.05
C LEU A 237 10.51 -6.38 -2.06
N ARG A 238 10.33 -5.75 -0.90
CA ARG A 238 10.23 -4.30 -0.80
C ARG A 238 11.53 -3.62 -1.21
N PHE A 239 11.43 -2.66 -2.13
CA PHE A 239 12.56 -1.90 -2.69
C PHE A 239 13.62 -2.73 -3.44
N ASN A 240 13.30 -3.98 -3.82
CA ASN A 240 14.20 -4.86 -4.57
C ASN A 240 13.56 -5.37 -5.87
N GLN A 241 13.72 -4.62 -6.94
CA GLN A 241 13.14 -4.95 -8.25
C GLN A 241 13.61 -6.32 -8.79
N SER A 242 14.84 -6.71 -8.50
CA SER A 242 15.37 -8.02 -8.94
C SER A 242 14.58 -9.16 -8.28
N ASN A 243 14.33 -9.06 -6.97
CA ASN A 243 13.54 -10.05 -6.24
C ASN A 243 12.08 -10.04 -6.66
N GLN A 244 11.51 -8.84 -6.92
CA GLN A 244 10.15 -8.72 -7.46
C GLN A 244 10.03 -9.43 -8.82
N SER A 245 11.00 -9.23 -9.72
CA SER A 245 11.02 -9.88 -11.04
C SER A 245 11.18 -11.41 -10.91
N TYR A 246 12.06 -11.87 -10.02
CA TYR A 246 12.24 -13.29 -9.73
C TYR A 246 10.96 -13.92 -9.19
N PHE A 247 10.35 -13.32 -8.15
CA PHE A 247 9.13 -13.80 -7.55
C PHE A 247 7.96 -13.83 -8.55
N ARG A 248 7.83 -12.80 -9.39
CA ARG A 248 6.80 -12.73 -10.43
C ARG A 248 6.92 -13.83 -11.48
N GLY A 249 8.17 -14.22 -11.84
CA GLY A 249 8.45 -15.29 -12.79
C GLY A 249 8.30 -16.70 -12.20
N SER A 250 8.15 -16.83 -10.88
CA SER A 250 8.00 -18.11 -10.19
C SER A 250 6.54 -18.59 -10.15
N SER A 251 6.31 -19.80 -9.63
CA SER A 251 4.97 -20.35 -9.38
C SER A 251 4.32 -19.86 -8.07
N LEU A 252 4.94 -18.93 -7.36
CA LEU A 252 4.53 -18.52 -6.01
C LEU A 252 3.40 -17.47 -5.95
N PRO A 253 3.27 -16.52 -6.91
CA PRO A 253 2.20 -15.52 -6.85
C PRO A 253 0.78 -16.11 -6.75
N PRO A 254 0.41 -17.19 -7.45
CA PRO A 254 -0.88 -17.84 -7.24
C PRO A 254 -1.09 -18.38 -5.83
N VAL A 255 -0.03 -18.89 -5.18
CA VAL A 255 -0.10 -19.33 -3.78
C VAL A 255 -0.44 -18.16 -2.87
N LEU A 256 0.21 -17.01 -3.05
CA LEU A 256 -0.05 -15.80 -2.27
C LEU A 256 -1.51 -15.34 -2.41
N LEU A 257 -2.07 -15.31 -3.63
CA LEU A 257 -3.48 -14.97 -3.86
C LEU A 257 -4.43 -15.97 -3.19
N SER A 258 -4.09 -17.26 -3.21
CA SER A 258 -4.90 -18.30 -2.59
C SER A 258 -4.95 -18.21 -1.05
N LEU A 259 -3.94 -17.60 -0.41
CA LEU A 259 -3.94 -17.37 1.06
C LEU A 259 -5.14 -16.56 1.53
N ILE A 260 -5.63 -15.64 0.70
CA ILE A 260 -6.82 -14.83 0.97
C ILE A 260 -8.06 -15.35 0.22
N GLY A 261 -7.97 -16.52 -0.43
CA GLY A 261 -9.08 -17.15 -1.14
C GLY A 261 -9.39 -16.54 -2.52
N PHE A 262 -8.50 -15.71 -3.08
CA PHE A 262 -8.72 -15.12 -4.40
C PHE A 262 -8.26 -16.05 -5.52
N PRO A 263 -9.15 -16.38 -6.51
CA PRO A 263 -8.79 -17.24 -7.62
C PRO A 263 -7.88 -16.52 -8.63
N PRO A 264 -6.72 -17.08 -8.98
CA PRO A 264 -5.76 -16.42 -9.88
C PRO A 264 -6.26 -16.22 -11.32
N SER A 265 -7.28 -16.95 -11.74
CA SER A 265 -7.81 -16.96 -13.12
C SER A 265 -9.28 -16.55 -13.17
N LEU A 266 -9.66 -15.49 -12.45
CA LEU A 266 -11.04 -15.00 -12.42
C LEU A 266 -11.36 -14.22 -13.73
N PRO A 267 -12.38 -14.60 -14.53
CA PRO A 267 -12.81 -13.84 -15.70
C PRO A 267 -13.40 -12.47 -15.32
N PHE A 268 -13.29 -11.46 -16.20
CA PHE A 268 -13.80 -10.10 -15.90
C PHE A 268 -15.32 -10.00 -15.78
N ASP A 269 -16.05 -10.87 -16.46
CA ASP A 269 -17.50 -10.97 -16.47
C ASP A 269 -18.08 -11.81 -15.31
N ALA A 270 -17.23 -12.34 -14.44
CA ALA A 270 -17.64 -13.12 -13.27
C ALA A 270 -17.18 -12.46 -11.98
N PRO A 271 -18.05 -12.30 -10.97
CA PRO A 271 -17.67 -11.78 -9.66
C PRO A 271 -16.78 -12.76 -8.90
N ALA A 272 -16.04 -12.24 -7.92
CA ALA A 272 -15.26 -13.09 -7.03
C ALA A 272 -16.14 -14.08 -6.26
N PRO A 273 -15.60 -15.27 -5.91
CA PRO A 273 -16.36 -16.26 -5.13
C PRO A 273 -16.77 -15.72 -3.75
N GLN A 274 -17.94 -16.13 -3.27
CA GLN A 274 -18.44 -15.73 -1.96
C GLN A 274 -17.43 -16.05 -0.82
N GLN A 275 -16.69 -17.15 -0.95
CA GLN A 275 -15.66 -17.54 0.03
C GLN A 275 -14.51 -16.53 0.16
N PHE A 276 -14.23 -15.80 -0.92
CA PHE A 276 -13.29 -14.67 -0.87
C PHE A 276 -13.95 -13.43 -0.27
N ALA A 277 -15.18 -13.13 -0.73
CA ALA A 277 -15.86 -11.89 -0.38
C ALA A 277 -16.35 -11.87 1.09
N LEU A 278 -16.82 -13.01 1.61
CA LEU A 278 -17.35 -13.14 2.97
C LEU A 278 -16.47 -14.05 3.80
N GLN A 279 -15.67 -13.47 4.67
CA GLN A 279 -14.78 -14.18 5.59
C GLN A 279 -15.06 -13.79 7.04
N LEU A 280 -14.62 -14.62 7.98
CA LEU A 280 -14.65 -14.30 9.40
C LEU A 280 -13.43 -13.42 9.75
N TRP A 281 -13.66 -12.33 10.47
CA TRP A 281 -12.65 -11.33 10.81
C TRP A 281 -12.54 -11.07 12.32
N ASP A 282 -13.00 -11.98 13.14
CA ASP A 282 -13.03 -11.89 14.59
C ASP A 282 -11.63 -11.98 15.23
N VAL A 283 -10.68 -12.65 14.55
CA VAL A 283 -9.32 -12.86 15.04
C VAL A 283 -8.39 -11.69 14.61
N PRO A 284 -7.84 -10.92 15.58
CA PRO A 284 -6.94 -9.80 15.25
C PRO A 284 -5.69 -10.23 14.48
N GLN A 285 -5.15 -11.42 14.76
CA GLN A 285 -3.96 -11.96 14.10
C GLN A 285 -4.20 -12.15 12.61
N LYS A 286 -5.36 -12.66 12.20
CA LYS A 286 -5.76 -12.78 10.80
C LYS A 286 -5.74 -11.44 10.09
N ARG A 287 -6.27 -10.38 10.72
CA ARG A 287 -6.27 -9.02 10.14
C ARG A 287 -4.85 -8.55 9.85
N THR A 288 -3.94 -8.78 10.79
CA THR A 288 -2.52 -8.44 10.62
C THR A 288 -1.89 -9.25 9.47
N ASN A 289 -2.11 -10.57 9.44
CA ASN A 289 -1.58 -11.43 8.38
C ASN A 289 -2.10 -11.03 7.00
N VAL A 290 -3.40 -10.79 6.87
CA VAL A 290 -4.00 -10.33 5.60
C VAL A 290 -3.47 -8.97 5.20
N SER A 291 -3.23 -8.04 6.13
CA SER A 291 -2.62 -6.74 5.83
C SER A 291 -1.23 -6.89 5.19
N PHE A 292 -0.40 -7.83 5.66
CA PHE A 292 0.88 -8.17 5.00
C PHE A 292 0.67 -8.75 3.60
N VAL A 293 -0.24 -9.71 3.44
CA VAL A 293 -0.54 -10.31 2.13
C VAL A 293 -1.00 -9.24 1.14
N VAL A 294 -1.92 -8.36 1.55
CA VAL A 294 -2.39 -7.22 0.75
C VAL A 294 -1.24 -6.28 0.39
N GLY A 295 -0.34 -6.00 1.36
CA GLY A 295 0.87 -5.21 1.11
C GLY A 295 1.77 -5.83 0.02
N ILE A 296 2.01 -7.13 0.09
CA ILE A 296 2.80 -7.87 -0.90
C ILE A 296 2.12 -7.87 -2.27
N ILE A 297 0.80 -8.11 -2.33
CA ILE A 297 0.01 -8.03 -3.57
C ILE A 297 0.13 -6.62 -4.18
N GLY A 298 0.07 -5.58 -3.35
CA GLY A 298 0.28 -4.19 -3.78
C GLY A 298 1.67 -3.93 -4.37
N VAL A 299 2.72 -4.56 -3.85
CA VAL A 299 4.07 -4.50 -4.44
C VAL A 299 4.09 -5.19 -5.80
N LEU A 300 3.43 -6.35 -5.92
CA LEU A 300 3.37 -7.14 -7.16
C LEU A 300 2.46 -6.51 -8.22
N SER A 301 1.43 -5.75 -7.84
CA SER A 301 0.56 -5.04 -8.79
C SER A 301 1.29 -3.93 -9.54
N ARG A 302 2.32 -3.34 -8.92
CA ARG A 302 3.13 -2.25 -9.49
C ARG A 302 4.27 -2.84 -10.33
N HIS A 303 4.17 -2.70 -11.64
CA HIS A 303 5.22 -3.13 -12.58
C HIS A 303 5.72 -1.95 -13.39
N ALA A 304 7.05 -1.87 -13.60
CA ALA A 304 7.67 -0.78 -14.36
C ALA A 304 7.41 -0.86 -15.88
N GLY A 305 6.94 -2.01 -16.37
CA GLY A 305 6.58 -2.25 -17.77
C GLY A 305 5.08 -2.14 -18.05
N PRO A 306 4.64 -2.51 -19.25
CA PRO A 306 3.22 -2.66 -19.55
C PRO A 306 2.59 -3.67 -18.59
N PRO A 307 1.32 -3.47 -18.17
CA PRO A 307 0.65 -4.39 -17.28
C PRO A 307 0.60 -5.80 -17.85
N ASP A 308 1.12 -6.75 -17.12
CA ASP A 308 1.06 -8.17 -17.43
C ASP A 308 -0.14 -8.84 -16.72
N VAL A 309 -0.39 -10.10 -17.02
CA VAL A 309 -1.49 -10.88 -16.45
C VAL A 309 -1.44 -10.88 -14.92
N LEU A 310 -0.27 -10.99 -14.32
CA LEU A 310 -0.12 -10.99 -12.87
C LEU A 310 -0.47 -9.63 -12.26
N SER A 311 0.01 -8.51 -12.84
CA SER A 311 -0.34 -7.16 -12.37
C SER A 311 -1.84 -6.94 -12.41
N ILE A 312 -2.49 -7.34 -13.51
CA ILE A 312 -3.94 -7.23 -13.68
C ILE A 312 -4.68 -8.05 -12.63
N THR A 313 -4.25 -9.30 -12.41
CA THR A 313 -4.84 -10.18 -11.39
C THR A 313 -4.68 -9.64 -9.98
N CYS A 314 -3.47 -9.16 -9.63
CA CYS A 314 -3.21 -8.53 -8.33
C CYS A 314 -4.06 -7.26 -8.15
N THR A 315 -4.12 -6.39 -9.15
CA THR A 315 -4.94 -5.18 -9.11
C THR A 315 -6.41 -5.52 -8.94
N ARG A 316 -6.90 -6.52 -9.68
CA ARG A 316 -8.27 -7.00 -9.55
C ARG A 316 -8.57 -7.52 -8.15
N CYS A 317 -7.67 -8.31 -7.58
CA CYS A 317 -7.80 -8.80 -6.20
C CYS A 317 -7.95 -7.63 -5.20
N LEU A 318 -7.14 -6.57 -5.34
CA LEU A 318 -7.21 -5.38 -4.49
C LEU A 318 -8.55 -4.64 -4.68
N VAL A 319 -9.04 -4.50 -5.91
CA VAL A 319 -10.34 -3.86 -6.19
C VAL A 319 -11.48 -4.67 -5.57
N GLU A 320 -11.55 -5.98 -5.83
CA GLU A 320 -12.59 -6.87 -5.26
C GLU A 320 -12.57 -6.84 -3.72
N LEU A 321 -11.38 -6.89 -3.12
CA LEU A 321 -11.24 -6.81 -1.66
C LEU A 321 -11.73 -5.47 -1.11
N GLY A 322 -11.45 -4.37 -1.82
CA GLY A 322 -11.80 -3.02 -1.37
C GLY A 322 -13.28 -2.68 -1.49
N ILE A 323 -13.96 -3.15 -2.55
CA ILE A 323 -15.32 -2.71 -2.87
C ILE A 323 -16.39 -3.81 -2.76
N ALA A 324 -16.00 -5.10 -2.75
CA ALA A 324 -16.93 -6.22 -2.84
C ALA A 324 -16.67 -7.31 -1.79
N SER A 325 -16.18 -6.95 -0.60
CA SER A 325 -15.93 -7.90 0.48
C SER A 325 -16.40 -7.37 1.83
N ASN A 326 -16.48 -8.26 2.83
CA ASN A 326 -16.74 -7.91 4.23
C ASN A 326 -15.44 -7.71 5.03
N ALA A 327 -14.31 -7.46 4.36
CA ALA A 327 -13.05 -7.19 5.06
C ALA A 327 -13.17 -5.94 5.94
N PRO A 328 -12.41 -5.85 7.05
CA PRO A 328 -12.37 -4.66 7.88
C PRO A 328 -12.06 -3.38 7.07
N THR A 329 -12.67 -2.27 7.43
CA THR A 329 -12.55 -0.98 6.74
C THR A 329 -11.10 -0.58 6.49
N SER A 330 -10.22 -0.81 7.47
CA SER A 330 -8.79 -0.53 7.35
C SER A 330 -8.08 -1.38 6.27
N ILE A 331 -8.47 -2.66 6.12
CA ILE A 331 -7.93 -3.54 5.07
C ILE A 331 -8.45 -3.12 3.69
N LYS A 332 -9.73 -2.78 3.58
CA LYS A 332 -10.32 -2.26 2.34
C LYS A 332 -9.64 -0.95 1.90
N ALA A 333 -9.45 -0.02 2.84
CA ALA A 333 -8.74 1.23 2.57
C ALA A 333 -7.29 0.97 2.12
N GLN A 334 -6.58 0.07 2.80
CA GLN A 334 -5.23 -0.33 2.40
C GLN A 334 -5.21 -0.94 0.99
N ALA A 335 -6.16 -1.82 0.67
CA ALA A 335 -6.25 -2.44 -0.65
C ALA A 335 -6.43 -1.39 -1.75
N LEU A 336 -7.36 -0.44 -1.56
CA LEU A 336 -7.59 0.64 -2.54
C LEU A 336 -6.40 1.59 -2.68
N HIS A 337 -5.71 1.94 -1.58
CA HIS A 337 -4.48 2.75 -1.62
C HIS A 337 -3.31 2.08 -2.35
N LEU A 338 -3.27 0.77 -2.37
CA LEU A 338 -2.21 0.00 -3.03
C LEU A 338 -2.44 -0.19 -4.54
N ILE A 339 -3.63 0.13 -5.04
CA ILE A 339 -3.93 0.08 -6.46
C ILE A 339 -2.99 1.01 -7.22
N PRO A 340 -2.33 0.54 -8.29
CA PRO A 340 -1.42 1.39 -9.07
C PRO A 340 -2.19 2.52 -9.76
N SER A 341 -1.54 3.69 -9.92
CA SER A 341 -2.14 4.84 -10.61
C SER A 341 -2.43 4.57 -12.10
N ASN A 342 -1.69 3.66 -12.73
CA ASN A 342 -1.92 3.26 -14.12
C ASN A 342 -2.93 2.11 -14.21
N LEU A 343 -4.22 2.44 -14.20
CA LEU A 343 -5.33 1.49 -14.34
C LEU A 343 -5.68 1.14 -15.80
N GLY A 344 -4.89 1.58 -16.76
CA GLY A 344 -5.23 1.49 -18.19
C GLY A 344 -5.50 0.09 -18.75
N ALA A 345 -5.09 -0.95 -18.02
CA ALA A 345 -5.33 -2.35 -18.41
C ALA A 345 -6.50 -3.00 -17.65
N LEU A 346 -7.06 -2.36 -16.63
CA LEU A 346 -8.20 -2.89 -15.88
C LEU A 346 -9.49 -2.14 -16.27
N PRO A 347 -10.40 -2.78 -17.01
CA PRO A 347 -11.63 -2.15 -17.47
C PRO A 347 -12.66 -2.13 -16.34
N LEU A 348 -12.58 -1.20 -15.39
CA LEU A 348 -13.50 -1.12 -14.23
C LEU A 348 -14.98 -1.09 -14.65
N ALA A 349 -15.30 -0.45 -15.77
CA ALA A 349 -16.67 -0.40 -16.29
C ALA A 349 -17.19 -1.76 -16.84
N GLN A 350 -16.30 -2.70 -17.18
CA GLN A 350 -16.65 -4.01 -17.70
C GLN A 350 -16.43 -5.12 -16.66
N MET A 351 -15.70 -4.83 -15.59
CA MET A 351 -15.42 -5.77 -14.52
C MET A 351 -16.67 -5.94 -13.66
N VAL A 352 -17.18 -7.16 -13.56
CA VAL A 352 -18.35 -7.48 -12.74
C VAL A 352 -17.91 -7.80 -11.32
N VAL A 353 -18.54 -7.17 -10.36
CA VAL A 353 -18.37 -7.42 -8.91
C VAL A 353 -19.74 -7.67 -8.26
N THR A 354 -19.75 -8.36 -7.14
CA THR A 354 -20.96 -8.52 -6.32
C THR A 354 -20.71 -7.83 -4.97
N PRO A 355 -21.28 -6.63 -4.73
CA PRO A 355 -21.19 -5.99 -3.44
C PRO A 355 -22.01 -6.74 -2.37
N TYR A 356 -21.63 -6.54 -1.13
CA TYR A 356 -22.32 -7.07 0.04
C TYR A 356 -22.54 -5.94 1.04
N VAL A 357 -23.69 -5.95 1.69
CA VAL A 357 -24.03 -4.99 2.76
C VAL A 357 -24.40 -5.74 4.04
N PRO A 358 -24.01 -5.25 5.22
CA PRO A 358 -24.39 -5.89 6.46
C PRO A 358 -25.88 -5.74 6.71
N VAL A 359 -26.49 -6.79 7.28
CA VAL A 359 -27.88 -6.77 7.72
C VAL A 359 -27.96 -5.99 9.05
N PRO A 360 -28.72 -4.89 9.16
CA PRO A 360 -28.65 -3.98 10.30
C PRO A 360 -28.96 -4.63 11.65
N ASP A 361 -29.87 -5.63 11.69
CA ASP A 361 -30.33 -6.27 12.92
C ASP A 361 -29.37 -7.32 13.49
N THR A 362 -28.30 -7.66 12.76
CA THR A 362 -27.40 -8.78 13.07
C THR A 362 -26.03 -8.36 13.63
N ASN A 363 -25.81 -7.07 13.90
CA ASN A 363 -24.50 -6.53 14.34
C ASN A 363 -23.30 -6.92 13.45
N GLY A 364 -23.54 -7.13 12.16
CA GLY A 364 -22.51 -7.49 11.19
C GLY A 364 -22.21 -8.99 11.10
N GLU A 365 -23.05 -9.86 11.70
CA GLU A 365 -22.94 -11.31 11.55
C GLU A 365 -23.46 -11.79 10.19
N GLU A 366 -24.50 -11.15 9.65
CA GLU A 366 -25.09 -11.48 8.36
C GLU A 366 -24.89 -10.36 7.34
N TRP A 367 -24.74 -10.76 6.08
CA TRP A 367 -24.49 -9.87 4.95
C TRP A 367 -25.41 -10.22 3.80
N ASP A 368 -26.14 -9.24 3.32
CA ASP A 368 -26.98 -9.38 2.13
C ASP A 368 -26.12 -9.24 0.87
N ARG A 369 -26.35 -10.17 -0.06
CA ARG A 369 -25.75 -10.14 -1.37
C ARG A 369 -26.56 -9.20 -2.27
N LEU A 370 -25.89 -8.21 -2.83
CA LEU A 370 -26.49 -7.32 -3.81
C LEU A 370 -26.39 -7.88 -5.23
N GLU A 371 -27.13 -7.30 -6.16
CA GLU A 371 -27.01 -7.67 -7.57
C GLU A 371 -25.61 -7.36 -8.11
N PRO A 372 -25.09 -8.20 -9.03
CA PRO A 372 -23.83 -7.91 -9.70
C PRO A 372 -23.89 -6.56 -10.43
N ALA A 373 -22.86 -5.74 -10.21
CA ALA A 373 -22.71 -4.42 -10.82
C ALA A 373 -21.32 -4.27 -11.45
N SER A 374 -21.11 -3.20 -12.24
CA SER A 374 -19.75 -2.89 -12.66
C SER A 374 -18.90 -2.45 -11.45
N ALA A 375 -17.61 -2.72 -11.49
CA ALA A 375 -16.70 -2.27 -10.42
C ALA A 375 -16.65 -0.73 -10.33
N LEU A 376 -16.88 -0.04 -11.44
CA LEU A 376 -16.97 1.42 -11.47
C LEU A 376 -18.20 1.91 -10.71
N ASP A 377 -19.37 1.31 -10.92
CA ASP A 377 -20.60 1.69 -10.23
C ASP A 377 -20.48 1.40 -8.73
N ALA A 378 -20.00 0.20 -8.37
CA ALA A 378 -19.74 -0.15 -6.96
C ALA A 378 -18.74 0.79 -6.29
N LEU A 379 -17.70 1.25 -7.01
CA LEU A 379 -16.74 2.23 -6.52
C LEU A 379 -17.40 3.60 -6.28
N VAL A 380 -18.23 4.06 -7.22
CA VAL A 380 -18.97 5.33 -7.08
C VAL A 380 -19.94 5.25 -5.91
N GLU A 381 -20.68 4.15 -5.78
CA GLU A 381 -21.59 3.93 -4.62
C GLU A 381 -20.83 3.95 -3.29
N LEU A 382 -19.67 3.28 -3.21
CA LEU A 382 -18.82 3.33 -2.02
C LEU A 382 -18.37 4.77 -1.68
N VAL A 383 -18.03 5.57 -2.69
CA VAL A 383 -17.65 6.98 -2.46
C VAL A 383 -18.83 7.79 -1.97
N LEU A 384 -20.01 7.64 -2.59
CA LEU A 384 -21.19 8.45 -2.28
C LEU A 384 -21.85 8.06 -0.96
N HIS A 385 -21.97 6.77 -0.66
CA HIS A 385 -22.77 6.25 0.44
C HIS A 385 -21.97 5.56 1.53
N GLY A 386 -20.68 5.33 1.34
CA GLY A 386 -19.82 4.63 2.29
C GLY A 386 -20.02 3.12 2.26
N GLU A 387 -19.27 2.42 3.11
CA GLU A 387 -19.16 0.98 3.13
C GLU A 387 -20.48 0.25 3.40
N TYR A 388 -21.33 0.85 4.20
CA TYR A 388 -22.59 0.25 4.65
C TYR A 388 -23.82 0.90 4.03
N ASN A 389 -23.65 1.56 2.89
CA ASN A 389 -24.74 2.27 2.22
C ASN A 389 -25.55 3.20 3.15
N ALA A 390 -24.84 3.88 4.04
CA ALA A 390 -25.38 4.76 5.09
C ALA A 390 -26.31 4.07 6.14
N ILE A 391 -26.39 2.75 6.16
CA ILE A 391 -27.30 2.02 7.05
C ILE A 391 -26.81 2.03 8.50
N ILE A 392 -25.49 1.89 8.73
CA ILE A 392 -24.91 1.80 10.09
C ILE A 392 -24.31 3.12 10.54
N ASP A 393 -23.64 3.85 9.65
CA ASP A 393 -22.95 5.11 9.97
C ASP A 393 -23.79 6.36 9.71
N GLY A 394 -25.10 6.23 9.71
CA GLY A 394 -26.05 7.26 9.27
C GLY A 394 -25.85 8.67 9.84
N GLU A 395 -25.06 8.82 10.91
CA GLU A 395 -24.84 10.13 11.53
C GLU A 395 -23.37 10.45 11.86
N ARG A 396 -22.45 9.49 11.79
CA ARG A 396 -21.03 9.71 12.18
C ARG A 396 -20.07 9.39 11.05
N ARG A 397 -19.21 10.34 10.76
CA ARG A 397 -18.08 10.18 9.85
C ARG A 397 -16.92 9.62 10.63
N THR A 398 -16.74 8.29 10.64
CA THR A 398 -15.57 7.67 11.25
C THR A 398 -14.34 7.95 10.40
N LYS A 399 -13.19 8.13 11.05
CA LYS A 399 -11.90 8.34 10.38
C LYS A 399 -11.60 7.25 9.37
N GLU A 400 -11.73 5.97 9.79
CA GLU A 400 -11.49 4.81 8.92
C GLU A 400 -12.44 4.79 7.71
N GLY A 401 -13.73 5.10 7.92
CA GLY A 401 -14.70 5.20 6.83
C GLY A 401 -14.38 6.32 5.85
N MET A 402 -13.87 7.47 6.33
CA MET A 402 -13.43 8.56 5.47
C MET A 402 -12.12 8.20 4.73
N GLU A 403 -11.19 7.51 5.37
CA GLU A 403 -9.98 6.99 4.73
C GLU A 403 -10.32 6.03 3.59
N LEU A 404 -11.29 5.13 3.80
CA LEU A 404 -11.78 4.22 2.75
C LEU A 404 -12.40 4.99 1.57
N ARG A 405 -13.31 5.94 1.86
CA ARG A 405 -13.93 6.76 0.81
C ARG A 405 -12.90 7.60 0.07
N GLY A 406 -11.92 8.15 0.78
CA GLY A 406 -10.80 8.88 0.20
C GLY A 406 -9.94 8.01 -0.73
N ALA A 407 -9.64 6.79 -0.32
CA ALA A 407 -8.93 5.83 -1.16
C ALA A 407 -9.72 5.49 -2.43
N ALA A 408 -11.05 5.33 -2.32
CA ALA A 408 -11.92 5.09 -3.46
C ALA A 408 -11.97 6.31 -4.43
N VAL A 409 -11.98 7.54 -3.91
CA VAL A 409 -11.84 8.77 -4.74
C VAL A 409 -10.52 8.76 -5.50
N ALA A 410 -9.41 8.39 -4.87
CA ALA A 410 -8.10 8.31 -5.54
C ALA A 410 -8.09 7.26 -6.68
N VAL A 411 -8.73 6.10 -6.47
CA VAL A 411 -8.89 5.08 -7.52
C VAL A 411 -9.72 5.62 -8.68
N PHE A 412 -10.85 6.28 -8.39
CA PHE A 412 -11.67 6.92 -9.41
C PHE A 412 -10.89 7.98 -10.18
N GLN A 413 -10.18 8.87 -9.48
CA GLN A 413 -9.32 9.89 -10.09
C GLN A 413 -8.32 9.27 -11.07
N ASN A 414 -7.63 8.21 -10.66
CA ASN A 414 -6.66 7.52 -11.50
C ASN A 414 -7.30 6.86 -12.73
N PHE A 415 -8.52 6.34 -12.60
CA PHE A 415 -9.26 5.73 -13.69
C PHE A 415 -9.68 6.75 -14.74
N VAL A 416 -10.16 7.93 -14.32
CA VAL A 416 -10.65 8.98 -15.23
C VAL A 416 -9.57 9.93 -15.75
N GLN A 417 -8.28 9.66 -15.50
CA GLN A 417 -7.19 10.47 -16.07
C GLN A 417 -7.14 10.46 -17.60
N LYS A 418 -7.66 9.41 -18.23
CA LYS A 418 -7.76 9.33 -19.68
C LYS A 418 -9.00 10.09 -20.14
N GLU A 419 -8.77 11.05 -21.05
CA GLU A 419 -9.83 11.91 -21.59
C GLU A 419 -11.01 11.12 -22.16
N GLU A 420 -10.75 10.04 -22.88
CA GLU A 420 -11.78 9.20 -23.50
C GLU A 420 -12.71 8.56 -22.46
N ILE A 421 -12.18 8.22 -21.28
CA ILE A 421 -12.97 7.63 -20.19
C ILE A 421 -13.88 8.69 -19.57
N SER A 422 -13.34 9.86 -19.29
CA SER A 422 -14.10 11.01 -18.76
C SER A 422 -15.20 11.43 -19.73
N GLU A 423 -14.89 11.54 -21.03
CA GLU A 423 -15.89 11.82 -22.07
C GLU A 423 -17.00 10.78 -22.10
N ALA A 424 -16.67 9.49 -22.10
CA ALA A 424 -17.64 8.41 -22.15
C ALA A 424 -18.58 8.43 -20.92
N ILE A 425 -18.04 8.69 -19.73
CA ILE A 425 -18.84 8.78 -18.50
C ILE A 425 -19.78 9.99 -18.56
N VAL A 426 -19.27 11.16 -18.93
CA VAL A 426 -20.10 12.37 -19.03
C VAL A 426 -21.11 12.26 -20.16
N GLN A 427 -20.75 11.67 -21.30
CA GLN A 427 -21.66 11.41 -22.41
C GLN A 427 -22.84 10.49 -22.00
N ALA A 428 -22.58 9.51 -21.13
CA ALA A 428 -23.65 8.65 -20.61
C ALA A 428 -24.63 9.41 -19.69
N MET A 429 -24.22 10.56 -19.14
CA MET A 429 -25.07 11.43 -18.31
C MET A 429 -25.90 12.42 -19.15
N VAL A 430 -25.55 12.64 -20.41
CA VAL A 430 -26.31 13.53 -21.30
C VAL A 430 -27.61 12.84 -21.71
N SER A 431 -28.74 13.46 -21.32
CA SER A 431 -30.06 12.92 -21.64
C SER A 431 -30.29 12.89 -23.14
N GLN A 432 -30.60 11.74 -23.71
CA GLN A 432 -31.02 11.61 -25.11
C GLN A 432 -32.54 11.86 -25.21
N PRO A 433 -33.01 12.64 -26.18
CA PRO A 433 -34.42 12.86 -26.39
C PRO A 433 -35.19 11.53 -26.59
N GLY A 434 -36.10 11.24 -25.67
CA GLY A 434 -36.91 10.02 -25.70
C GLY A 434 -36.35 8.80 -24.99
N SER A 435 -35.19 8.93 -24.31
CA SER A 435 -34.64 7.87 -23.46
C SER A 435 -35.12 8.07 -22.01
N GLN A 436 -35.71 7.04 -21.43
CA GLN A 436 -36.00 6.94 -20.00
C GLN A 436 -34.80 6.34 -19.25
N ALA A 437 -33.56 6.74 -19.62
CA ALA A 437 -32.40 6.24 -18.92
C ALA A 437 -32.45 6.70 -17.44
N PRO A 438 -32.21 5.81 -16.47
CA PRO A 438 -32.19 6.17 -15.05
C PRO A 438 -31.11 7.23 -14.78
N VAL A 439 -31.43 8.19 -13.91
CA VAL A 439 -30.48 9.21 -13.48
C VAL A 439 -29.32 8.51 -12.76
N THR A 440 -28.08 8.80 -13.16
CA THR A 440 -26.91 8.20 -12.50
C THR A 440 -26.83 8.65 -11.03
N PRO A 441 -26.33 7.81 -10.11
CA PRO A 441 -26.19 8.18 -8.69
C PRO A 441 -25.43 9.49 -8.49
N LEU A 442 -24.41 9.75 -9.31
CA LEU A 442 -23.63 10.97 -9.30
C LEU A 442 -24.46 12.21 -9.63
N LEU A 443 -25.28 12.16 -10.69
CA LEU A 443 -26.21 13.26 -11.03
C LEU A 443 -27.29 13.43 -9.98
N TYR A 444 -27.84 12.33 -9.48
CA TYR A 444 -28.84 12.37 -8.43
C TYR A 444 -28.33 13.13 -7.19
N ALA A 445 -27.11 12.78 -6.71
CA ALA A 445 -26.50 13.45 -5.58
C ALA A 445 -26.23 14.95 -5.82
N LEU A 446 -25.88 15.36 -7.06
CA LEU A 446 -25.64 16.76 -7.42
C LEU A 446 -26.91 17.57 -7.59
N THR A 447 -28.00 16.94 -8.06
CA THR A 447 -29.27 17.64 -8.36
C THR A 447 -30.28 17.58 -7.23
N THR A 448 -30.01 16.83 -6.15
CA THR A 448 -30.85 16.80 -4.95
C THR A 448 -30.80 18.15 -4.25
N VAL A 449 -31.95 18.79 -4.10
CA VAL A 449 -32.08 20.10 -3.43
C VAL A 449 -31.74 19.94 -1.93
N PRO A 450 -30.80 20.69 -1.38
CA PRO A 450 -30.51 20.65 0.05
C PRO A 450 -31.64 21.36 0.84
N VAL A 451 -32.23 20.64 1.79
CA VAL A 451 -33.35 21.16 2.62
C VAL A 451 -32.97 21.05 4.10
N SER A 452 -33.24 22.16 4.86
CA SER A 452 -33.06 22.18 6.32
C SER A 452 -34.22 21.42 7.04
N PRO A 453 -33.97 20.60 8.07
CA PRO A 453 -32.64 20.23 8.59
C PRO A 453 -31.87 19.29 7.64
N LEU A 454 -30.56 19.56 7.50
CA LEU A 454 -29.71 18.81 6.60
C LEU A 454 -29.53 17.35 7.05
N ASN A 455 -29.61 16.43 6.09
CA ASN A 455 -29.27 15.03 6.29
C ASN A 455 -27.76 14.86 6.05
N ILE A 456 -27.00 14.46 7.08
CA ILE A 456 -25.54 14.33 7.02
C ILE A 456 -25.07 13.36 5.92
N PRO A 457 -25.63 12.14 5.76
CA PRO A 457 -25.32 11.26 4.63
C PRO A 457 -25.54 11.93 3.27
N ALA A 458 -26.65 12.64 3.07
CA ALA A 458 -26.94 13.33 1.81
C ALA A 458 -25.93 14.45 1.53
N VAL A 459 -25.59 15.27 2.54
CA VAL A 459 -24.55 16.31 2.44
C VAL A 459 -23.21 15.69 2.03
N THR A 460 -22.85 14.58 2.69
CA THR A 460 -21.61 13.88 2.39
C THR A 460 -21.62 13.32 0.97
N SER A 461 -22.72 12.71 0.53
CA SER A 461 -22.90 12.22 -0.83
C SER A 461 -22.77 13.35 -1.86
N THR A 462 -23.46 14.48 -1.68
CA THR A 462 -23.37 15.65 -2.57
C THR A 462 -21.95 16.20 -2.64
N HIS A 463 -21.25 16.30 -1.49
CA HIS A 463 -19.88 16.79 -1.45
C HIS A 463 -18.93 15.86 -2.24
N PHE A 464 -19.01 14.54 -2.02
CA PHE A 464 -18.20 13.59 -2.79
C PHE A 464 -18.59 13.54 -4.27
N ALA A 465 -19.89 13.69 -4.59
CA ALA A 465 -20.33 13.81 -5.97
C ALA A 465 -19.69 15.01 -6.67
N ALA A 466 -19.60 16.13 -5.99
CA ALA A 466 -18.90 17.32 -6.50
C ALA A 466 -17.39 17.04 -6.75
N LEU A 467 -16.72 16.33 -5.85
CA LEU A 467 -15.34 15.93 -6.04
C LEU A 467 -15.17 14.99 -7.26
N LEU A 468 -15.99 13.94 -7.36
CA LEU A 468 -15.92 12.99 -8.48
C LEU A 468 -16.21 13.68 -9.81
N PHE A 469 -17.21 14.54 -9.85
CA PHE A 469 -17.56 15.25 -11.08
C PHE A 469 -16.46 16.26 -11.49
N ALA A 470 -15.81 16.90 -10.53
CA ALA A 470 -14.65 17.75 -10.79
C ALA A 470 -13.49 16.98 -11.43
N HIS A 471 -13.26 15.72 -11.02
CA HIS A 471 -12.25 14.86 -11.64
C HIS A 471 -12.58 14.53 -13.11
N LEU A 472 -13.84 14.32 -13.46
CA LEU A 472 -14.28 14.11 -14.85
C LEU A 472 -13.99 15.31 -15.75
N LEU A 473 -14.10 16.52 -15.20
CA LEU A 473 -13.97 17.75 -15.98
C LEU A 473 -12.54 18.29 -16.07
N ARG A 474 -11.67 17.98 -15.10
CA ARG A 474 -10.37 18.63 -14.91
C ARG A 474 -9.47 18.60 -16.11
N PHE A 475 -9.34 17.45 -16.76
CA PHE A 475 -8.37 17.25 -17.84
C PHE A 475 -9.02 17.04 -19.21
N SER A 476 -10.35 17.15 -19.31
CA SER A 476 -11.07 16.95 -20.56
C SER A 476 -11.90 18.19 -20.95
N PRO A 477 -11.41 19.03 -21.87
CA PRO A 477 -12.22 20.10 -22.44
C PRO A 477 -13.50 19.61 -23.09
N ARG A 478 -13.47 18.42 -23.69
CA ARG A 478 -14.68 17.83 -24.31
C ARG A 478 -15.69 17.38 -23.25
N ALA A 479 -15.25 16.80 -22.15
CA ALA A 479 -16.14 16.49 -21.05
C ALA A 479 -16.83 17.77 -20.49
N LYS A 480 -16.14 18.91 -20.43
CA LYS A 480 -16.73 20.20 -20.08
C LYS A 480 -17.83 20.64 -21.06
N VAL A 481 -17.57 20.48 -22.39
CA VAL A 481 -18.56 20.77 -23.42
C VAL A 481 -19.80 19.88 -23.25
N LEU A 482 -19.61 18.58 -23.01
CA LEU A 482 -20.70 17.64 -22.79
C LEU A 482 -21.48 17.97 -21.50
N ALA A 483 -20.78 18.28 -20.42
CA ALA A 483 -21.37 18.61 -19.12
C ALA A 483 -22.33 19.82 -19.20
N ARG A 484 -22.04 20.82 -20.02
CA ARG A 484 -22.95 21.96 -20.24
C ARG A 484 -24.26 21.55 -20.91
N SER A 485 -24.28 20.44 -21.65
CA SER A 485 -25.48 19.92 -22.29
C SER A 485 -26.30 18.96 -21.40
N ILE A 486 -25.85 18.72 -20.16
CA ILE A 486 -26.59 17.91 -19.20
C ILE A 486 -27.80 18.71 -18.71
N VAL A 487 -28.98 18.21 -19.04
CA VAL A 487 -30.26 18.70 -18.56
C VAL A 487 -30.90 17.57 -17.77
N PRO A 488 -30.77 17.58 -16.45
CA PRO A 488 -31.39 16.58 -15.60
C PRO A 488 -32.92 16.63 -15.81
N GLN A 489 -33.54 15.50 -16.05
CA GLN A 489 -34.99 15.45 -16.10
C GLN A 489 -35.53 15.80 -14.73
N ALA A 490 -36.49 16.71 -14.63
CA ALA A 490 -37.21 17.00 -13.42
C ALA A 490 -37.91 15.70 -13.00
N GLY A 491 -37.23 14.91 -12.20
CA GLY A 491 -37.73 13.67 -11.65
C GLY A 491 -38.84 14.04 -10.69
N THR A 492 -39.98 13.42 -10.87
CA THR A 492 -41.09 13.44 -9.91
C THR A 492 -40.52 13.31 -8.50
N SER A 493 -40.55 14.43 -7.79
CA SER A 493 -40.21 14.52 -6.37
C SER A 493 -41.10 13.54 -5.61
N GLY A 494 -40.55 12.39 -5.22
CA GLY A 494 -41.29 11.48 -4.37
C GLY A 494 -40.96 9.99 -4.44
N GLN A 495 -40.16 9.55 -5.37
CA GLN A 495 -39.67 8.16 -5.33
C GLN A 495 -38.14 8.17 -5.37
N SER A 496 -37.56 7.98 -4.19
CA SER A 496 -36.18 7.56 -4.04
C SER A 496 -36.05 6.18 -4.72
N ASN A 497 -35.86 6.17 -6.03
CA ASN A 497 -35.29 5.01 -6.67
C ASN A 497 -33.81 4.94 -6.28
N THR A 498 -33.56 4.50 -5.06
CA THR A 498 -32.33 3.86 -4.63
C THR A 498 -32.19 2.52 -5.37
N ALA A 499 -32.53 2.50 -6.62
CA ALA A 499 -32.70 1.30 -7.40
C ALA A 499 -31.50 1.04 -8.31
N PHE A 500 -30.28 1.09 -7.73
CA PHE A 500 -29.29 0.09 -8.09
C PHE A 500 -29.53 -1.21 -7.31
N PHE A 501 -30.38 -1.18 -6.27
CA PHE A 501 -30.68 -2.34 -5.43
C PHE A 501 -32.20 -2.52 -5.35
N VAL A 502 -32.76 -3.27 -6.32
CA VAL A 502 -34.12 -3.77 -6.19
C VAL A 502 -34.06 -4.97 -5.22
N PRO A 503 -34.71 -4.94 -4.08
CA PRO A 503 -34.88 -6.13 -3.27
C PRO A 503 -35.52 -7.24 -4.08
N ALA A 504 -35.08 -8.47 -3.88
CA ALA A 504 -35.51 -9.66 -4.64
C ALA A 504 -36.99 -10.03 -4.51
N ASP A 505 -37.82 -9.24 -3.92
CA ASP A 505 -39.24 -9.47 -3.60
C ASP A 505 -40.17 -8.92 -4.68
N GLY A 506 -39.89 -9.05 -5.93
CA GLY A 506 -40.81 -9.03 -7.08
C GLY A 506 -42.12 -8.21 -6.99
N GLY A 507 -42.20 -7.15 -6.18
CA GLY A 507 -43.35 -6.27 -6.04
C GLY A 507 -43.44 -5.28 -7.18
N ALA A 508 -44.46 -5.37 -8.01
CA ALA A 508 -44.72 -4.43 -9.08
C ALA A 508 -44.99 -3.01 -8.54
N PRO A 509 -44.41 -1.96 -9.15
CA PRO A 509 -44.66 -0.57 -8.72
C PRO A 509 -46.12 -0.19 -8.93
N PRO A 510 -46.69 0.68 -8.05
CA PRO A 510 -48.04 1.18 -8.22
C PRO A 510 -48.14 2.07 -9.48
N PRO A 511 -49.29 2.14 -10.13
CA PRO A 511 -49.50 2.97 -11.33
C PRO A 511 -49.36 4.45 -10.99
N ALA A 512 -48.67 5.17 -11.89
CA ALA A 512 -48.46 6.62 -11.77
C ALA A 512 -49.78 7.37 -11.76
N PRO A 513 -49.95 8.43 -10.96
CA PRO A 513 -51.10 9.33 -11.04
C PRO A 513 -51.04 10.13 -12.37
N ASP A 514 -52.24 10.33 -12.96
CA ASP A 514 -52.42 11.10 -14.19
C ASP A 514 -51.78 12.51 -14.07
N ALA A 515 -50.92 12.83 -15.04
CA ALA A 515 -50.33 14.15 -15.20
C ALA A 515 -51.45 15.13 -15.58
N GLY A 516 -51.80 16.04 -14.68
CA GLY A 516 -52.58 17.23 -15.02
C GLY A 516 -51.72 18.19 -15.85
N ASP A 517 -52.32 18.75 -16.90
CA ASP A 517 -51.76 19.79 -17.76
C ASP A 517 -51.44 21.06 -16.92
N ASP A 518 -50.20 21.17 -16.38
CA ASP A 518 -49.66 22.43 -15.88
C ASP A 518 -48.91 23.11 -17.02
N GLU A 519 -49.56 24.12 -17.65
CA GLU A 519 -49.01 24.94 -18.75
C GLU A 519 -47.87 25.91 -18.33
N ASP A 520 -47.41 25.90 -17.07
CA ASP A 520 -46.28 26.70 -16.54
C ASP A 520 -45.04 25.84 -16.20
N ALA A 521 -44.74 24.88 -17.05
CA ALA A 521 -43.45 24.15 -16.87
C ALA A 521 -42.30 25.10 -17.22
N ASP A 522 -41.54 25.51 -16.17
CA ASP A 522 -40.27 26.22 -16.33
C ASP A 522 -39.37 25.53 -17.37
N ALA A 523 -38.65 26.32 -18.17
CA ALA A 523 -37.73 25.79 -19.17
C ALA A 523 -36.72 24.86 -18.49
N PRO A 524 -36.37 23.69 -19.10
CA PRO A 524 -35.50 22.71 -18.49
C PRO A 524 -34.13 23.35 -18.17
N GLN A 525 -33.71 23.31 -16.89
CA GLN A 525 -32.47 23.91 -16.40
C GLN A 525 -31.28 23.01 -16.69
N THR A 526 -30.14 23.59 -17.05
CA THR A 526 -28.87 22.86 -17.17
C THR A 526 -28.32 22.49 -15.78
N LEU A 527 -27.44 21.48 -15.73
CA LEU A 527 -26.77 21.11 -14.49
C LEU A 527 -26.02 22.30 -13.86
N LEU A 528 -25.40 23.16 -14.68
CA LEU A 528 -24.65 24.33 -14.21
C LEU A 528 -25.61 25.36 -13.55
N GLN A 529 -26.79 25.57 -14.11
CA GLN A 529 -27.82 26.44 -13.53
C GLN A 529 -28.31 25.88 -12.18
N ILE A 530 -28.60 24.57 -12.11
CA ILE A 530 -29.01 23.90 -10.85
C ILE A 530 -27.96 24.06 -9.78
N LEU A 531 -26.68 23.83 -10.10
CA LEU A 531 -25.57 23.99 -9.13
C LEU A 531 -25.42 25.44 -8.67
N SER A 532 -25.65 26.41 -9.56
CA SER A 532 -25.62 27.83 -9.24
C SER A 532 -26.77 28.20 -8.26
N GLU A 533 -27.95 27.65 -8.49
CA GLU A 533 -29.10 27.79 -7.61
C GLU A 533 -28.84 27.13 -6.24
N HIS A 534 -28.35 25.87 -6.22
CA HIS A 534 -28.02 25.19 -4.96
C HIS A 534 -26.97 25.95 -4.15
N LEU A 535 -25.95 26.52 -4.80
CA LEU A 535 -24.96 27.35 -4.12
C LEU A 535 -25.61 28.60 -3.51
N SER A 536 -26.53 29.22 -4.23
CA SER A 536 -27.30 30.41 -3.75
C SER A 536 -28.16 30.06 -2.53
N LEU A 537 -28.87 28.91 -2.59
CA LEU A 537 -29.66 28.39 -1.48
C LEU A 537 -28.79 28.07 -0.26
N ALA A 538 -27.61 27.48 -0.49
CA ALA A 538 -26.66 27.10 0.57
C ALA A 538 -26.14 28.36 1.30
N PHE A 539 -25.80 29.44 0.58
CA PHE A 539 -25.38 30.69 1.21
C PHE A 539 -26.51 31.36 1.97
N LEU A 540 -27.73 31.36 1.40
CA LEU A 540 -28.90 31.90 2.09
C LEU A 540 -29.22 31.14 3.37
N ALA A 541 -29.16 29.82 3.34
CA ALA A 541 -29.35 28.98 4.51
C ALA A 541 -28.26 29.22 5.55
N ARG A 542 -27.00 29.29 5.13
CA ARG A 542 -25.83 29.53 6.00
C ARG A 542 -25.90 30.91 6.71
N SER A 543 -26.50 31.93 6.09
CA SER A 543 -26.58 33.28 6.65
C SER A 543 -27.62 33.40 7.77
N ARG A 544 -28.42 32.36 8.05
CA ARG A 544 -29.45 32.38 9.11
C ARG A 544 -28.78 32.34 10.48
N SER A 545 -29.20 33.23 11.34
CA SER A 545 -28.66 33.39 12.70
C SER A 545 -29.16 32.34 13.71
N ASP A 546 -30.15 31.52 13.35
CA ASP A 546 -30.80 30.52 14.21
C ASP A 546 -30.31 29.09 13.98
N LEU A 547 -29.26 28.92 13.16
CA LEU A 547 -28.73 27.60 12.86
C LEU A 547 -27.89 27.01 14.01
N PRO A 548 -28.08 25.72 14.35
CA PRO A 548 -27.14 25.00 15.20
C PRO A 548 -25.75 24.94 14.55
N ASP A 549 -24.68 25.02 15.35
CA ASP A 549 -23.27 24.98 14.87
C ASP A 549 -22.99 23.76 13.98
N ARG A 550 -23.60 22.62 14.34
CA ARG A 550 -23.44 21.38 13.54
C ARG A 550 -24.04 21.52 12.15
N GLU A 551 -25.24 22.08 12.06
CA GLU A 551 -25.93 22.28 10.78
C GLU A 551 -25.24 23.37 9.94
N ALA A 552 -24.75 24.44 10.58
CA ALA A 552 -23.96 25.48 9.93
C ALA A 552 -22.70 24.88 9.25
N ARG A 553 -22.03 23.95 9.94
CA ARG A 553 -20.85 23.23 9.41
C ARG A 553 -21.19 22.34 8.21
N GLU A 554 -22.37 21.73 8.18
CA GLU A 554 -22.85 20.95 7.04
C GLU A 554 -23.17 21.84 5.83
N TRP A 555 -23.73 23.04 6.06
CA TRP A 555 -23.89 24.03 4.99
C TRP A 555 -22.55 24.52 4.45
N ASP A 556 -21.56 24.72 5.32
CA ASP A 556 -20.20 25.05 4.89
C ASP A 556 -19.63 23.96 3.98
N ARG A 557 -19.86 22.68 4.30
CA ARG A 557 -19.43 21.55 3.50
C ARG A 557 -20.05 21.52 2.11
N LEU A 558 -21.35 21.77 2.00
CA LEU A 558 -22.04 21.89 0.71
C LEU A 558 -21.47 23.06 -0.10
N CYS A 559 -21.28 24.24 0.53
CA CYS A 559 -20.66 25.37 -0.14
C CYS A 559 -19.27 25.05 -0.68
N VAL A 560 -18.43 24.38 0.12
CA VAL A 560 -17.09 23.96 -0.31
C VAL A 560 -17.18 23.00 -1.48
N GLY A 561 -18.08 22.01 -1.45
CA GLY A 561 -18.28 21.06 -2.55
C GLY A 561 -18.65 21.76 -3.86
N TYR A 562 -19.69 22.61 -3.83
CA TYR A 562 -20.11 23.35 -5.01
C TYR A 562 -19.03 24.32 -5.52
N LEU A 563 -18.38 25.06 -4.63
CA LEU A 563 -17.33 26.02 -5.00
C LEU A 563 -16.12 25.31 -5.64
N THR A 564 -15.67 24.21 -5.08
CA THR A 564 -14.54 23.45 -5.61
C THR A 564 -14.84 22.84 -6.99
N LEU A 565 -16.06 22.35 -7.19
CA LEU A 565 -16.52 21.88 -8.49
C LEU A 565 -16.59 23.00 -9.51
N LEU A 566 -17.28 24.10 -9.18
CA LEU A 566 -17.45 25.24 -10.08
C LEU A 566 -16.13 25.89 -10.47
N ILE A 567 -15.18 26.04 -9.53
CA ILE A 567 -13.83 26.53 -9.81
C ILE A 567 -13.16 25.70 -10.90
N GLN A 568 -13.22 24.38 -10.81
CA GLN A 568 -12.56 23.48 -11.76
C GLN A 568 -13.30 23.38 -13.09
N TRP A 569 -14.63 23.50 -13.07
CA TRP A 569 -15.45 23.50 -14.28
C TRP A 569 -15.23 24.76 -15.10
N LEU A 570 -15.31 25.93 -14.46
CA LEU A 570 -15.22 27.24 -15.12
C LEU A 570 -13.78 27.60 -15.54
N TRP A 571 -12.77 26.91 -15.00
CA TRP A 571 -11.38 27.09 -15.38
C TRP A 571 -11.19 26.78 -16.87
N GLU A 572 -10.72 27.76 -17.66
CA GLU A 572 -10.51 27.64 -19.11
C GLU A 572 -11.76 27.23 -19.93
N ASP A 573 -12.96 27.53 -19.41
CA ASP A 573 -14.23 27.28 -20.12
C ASP A 573 -15.07 28.59 -20.23
N PRO A 574 -14.77 29.50 -21.18
CA PRO A 574 -15.46 30.76 -21.32
C PRO A 574 -16.98 30.63 -21.54
N PRO A 575 -17.52 29.67 -22.31
CA PRO A 575 -18.97 29.47 -22.41
C PRO A 575 -19.64 29.13 -21.09
N ALA A 576 -19.00 28.25 -20.24
CA ALA A 576 -19.53 27.94 -18.91
C ALA A 576 -19.49 29.14 -17.98
N VAL A 577 -18.41 29.94 -18.04
CA VAL A 577 -18.32 31.19 -17.26
C VAL A 577 -19.46 32.13 -17.63
N ARG A 578 -19.80 32.30 -18.92
CA ARG A 578 -20.92 33.14 -19.36
C ARG A 578 -22.23 32.60 -18.81
N GLU A 579 -22.54 31.35 -18.99
CA GLU A 579 -23.77 30.71 -18.50
C GLU A 579 -23.91 30.86 -16.97
N PHE A 580 -22.82 30.67 -16.23
CA PHE A 580 -22.80 30.85 -14.78
C PHE A 580 -23.09 32.31 -14.37
N LEU A 581 -22.53 33.28 -15.07
CA LEU A 581 -22.76 34.72 -14.80
C LEU A 581 -24.19 35.16 -15.19
N GLU A 582 -24.72 34.62 -16.30
CA GLU A 582 -26.10 34.88 -16.76
C GLU A 582 -27.12 34.28 -15.79
N ALA A 583 -26.79 33.18 -15.10
CA ALA A 583 -27.61 32.63 -14.00
C ALA A 583 -27.61 33.50 -12.72
N GLY A 584 -27.00 34.71 -12.73
CA GLY A 584 -27.02 35.65 -11.61
C GLY A 584 -26.00 35.38 -10.50
N ALA A 585 -25.09 34.44 -10.69
CA ALA A 585 -24.12 33.96 -9.66
C ALA A 585 -23.15 35.06 -9.18
N LEU A 586 -22.97 36.17 -9.92
CA LEU A 586 -22.06 37.25 -9.52
C LEU A 586 -22.48 37.89 -8.18
N GLY A 587 -23.79 38.16 -7.98
CA GLY A 587 -24.30 38.72 -6.75
C GLY A 587 -24.10 37.80 -5.55
N VAL A 588 -24.23 36.50 -5.77
CA VAL A 588 -24.14 35.45 -4.76
C VAL A 588 -22.71 35.31 -4.21
N LEU A 589 -21.69 35.51 -5.03
CA LEU A 589 -20.29 35.41 -4.62
C LEU A 589 -19.80 36.62 -3.81
N VAL A 590 -20.39 37.80 -4.02
CA VAL A 590 -19.92 39.06 -3.41
C VAL A 590 -20.23 39.10 -1.91
N GLU A 591 -21.38 38.58 -1.47
CA GLU A 591 -21.80 38.63 -0.07
C GLU A 591 -20.84 37.87 0.87
N PRO A 592 -20.48 36.59 0.65
CA PRO A 592 -19.53 35.86 1.48
C PRO A 592 -18.14 36.53 1.52
N ILE A 593 -17.69 37.14 0.42
CA ILE A 593 -16.39 37.81 0.35
C ILE A 593 -16.33 39.01 1.31
N ASN A 594 -17.44 39.74 1.47
CA ASN A 594 -17.54 40.91 2.34
C ASN A 594 -17.71 40.57 3.83
N GLN A 595 -18.03 39.33 4.16
CA GLN A 595 -18.17 38.91 5.56
C GLN A 595 -16.83 39.09 6.30
N THR A 596 -16.87 39.79 7.44
CA THR A 596 -15.70 40.14 8.26
C THR A 596 -15.38 39.11 9.35
N ALA A 597 -16.06 37.96 9.37
CA ALA A 597 -15.79 36.93 10.35
C ALA A 597 -14.34 36.44 10.23
N GLU A 598 -13.53 36.70 11.26
CA GLU A 598 -12.10 36.28 11.30
C GLU A 598 -11.97 34.76 11.43
N GLU A 599 -13.03 34.04 11.77
CA GLU A 599 -12.99 32.61 12.11
C GLU A 599 -13.10 31.66 10.91
N ASP A 600 -13.67 32.11 9.76
CA ASP A 600 -13.77 31.24 8.56
C ASP A 600 -13.15 31.86 7.32
N ALA A 601 -11.96 31.37 6.95
CA ALA A 601 -11.25 31.86 5.77
C ALA A 601 -11.59 31.06 4.49
N VAL A 602 -12.21 29.88 4.61
CA VAL A 602 -12.36 28.94 3.48
C VAL A 602 -13.38 29.44 2.48
N ILE A 603 -14.60 29.67 2.89
CA ILE A 603 -15.69 30.06 1.95
C ILE A 603 -15.40 31.40 1.30
N PRO A 604 -15.02 32.49 2.04
CA PRO A 604 -14.64 33.74 1.42
C PRO A 604 -13.46 33.64 0.48
N GLY A 605 -12.47 32.78 0.80
CA GLY A 605 -11.31 32.53 -0.03
C GLY A 605 -11.65 31.81 -1.35
N LEU A 606 -12.52 30.78 -1.28
CA LEU A 606 -13.02 30.07 -2.45
C LEU A 606 -13.90 30.96 -3.34
N CYS A 607 -14.77 31.77 -2.73
CA CYS A 607 -15.61 32.74 -3.46
C CYS A 607 -14.74 33.80 -4.18
N ALA A 608 -13.71 34.32 -3.52
CA ALA A 608 -12.77 35.25 -4.12
C ALA A 608 -11.99 34.60 -5.28
N PHE A 609 -11.59 33.36 -5.12
CA PHE A 609 -10.90 32.61 -6.17
C PHE A 609 -11.83 32.33 -7.35
N LEU A 610 -13.07 31.87 -7.12
CA LEU A 610 -14.08 31.65 -8.16
C LEU A 610 -14.42 32.93 -8.92
N LEU A 611 -14.57 34.05 -8.22
CA LEU A 611 -14.81 35.35 -8.83
C LEU A 611 -13.63 35.75 -9.73
N GLY A 612 -12.41 35.49 -9.28
CA GLY A 612 -11.22 35.69 -10.08
C GLY A 612 -11.14 34.80 -11.32
N VAL A 613 -11.56 33.53 -11.22
CA VAL A 613 -11.69 32.60 -12.34
C VAL A 613 -12.72 33.13 -13.35
N CYS A 614 -13.89 33.55 -12.88
CA CYS A 614 -14.93 34.16 -13.73
C CYS A 614 -14.40 35.41 -14.45
N TYR A 615 -13.63 36.25 -13.76
CA TYR A 615 -13.04 37.46 -14.36
C TYR A 615 -12.00 37.11 -15.41
N GLU A 616 -11.09 36.16 -15.15
CA GLU A 616 -10.01 35.80 -16.06
C GLU A 616 -10.52 35.12 -17.33
N PHE A 617 -11.49 34.22 -17.19
CA PHE A 617 -11.97 33.41 -18.32
C PHE A 617 -13.27 33.95 -18.98
N ASN A 618 -13.82 35.08 -18.53
CA ASN A 618 -14.92 35.74 -19.21
C ASN A 618 -14.45 36.44 -20.49
N ARG A 619 -14.19 35.66 -21.53
CA ARG A 619 -13.62 36.13 -22.81
C ARG A 619 -14.60 36.17 -23.96
N GLU A 620 -15.80 35.63 -23.76
CA GLU A 620 -16.85 35.65 -24.77
C GLU A 620 -17.78 36.87 -24.60
N PRO A 621 -18.36 37.37 -25.70
CA PRO A 621 -19.35 38.44 -25.64
C PRO A 621 -20.64 37.97 -24.96
N GLY A 622 -21.15 38.75 -23.99
CA GLY A 622 -22.34 38.44 -23.21
C GLY A 622 -22.86 39.70 -22.54
N GLU A 623 -23.95 39.58 -21.75
CA GLU A 623 -24.50 40.70 -20.99
C GLU A 623 -23.56 41.13 -19.87
N VAL A 624 -22.92 40.17 -19.22
CA VAL A 624 -21.90 40.40 -18.19
C VAL A 624 -20.50 40.26 -18.80
N THR A 625 -19.79 41.36 -18.91
CA THR A 625 -18.42 41.40 -19.48
C THR A 625 -17.38 41.64 -18.39
N ARG A 626 -16.09 41.46 -18.70
CA ARG A 626 -14.99 41.84 -17.79
C ARG A 626 -15.08 43.31 -17.35
N ALA A 627 -15.50 44.21 -18.21
CA ALA A 627 -15.71 45.62 -17.92
C ALA A 627 -16.87 45.84 -16.91
N THR A 628 -17.86 44.94 -16.86
CA THR A 628 -18.97 44.96 -15.89
C THR A 628 -18.52 44.42 -14.53
N ILE A 629 -17.65 43.42 -14.52
CA ILE A 629 -17.15 42.80 -13.30
C ILE A 629 -16.06 43.66 -12.63
N HIS A 630 -15.21 44.32 -13.39
CA HIS A 630 -14.04 45.07 -12.86
C HIS A 630 -14.41 46.16 -11.82
N PRO A 631 -15.47 46.95 -11.98
CA PRO A 631 -15.91 47.91 -10.95
C PRO A 631 -16.30 47.19 -9.63
N ILE A 632 -16.85 45.99 -9.71
CA ILE A 632 -17.19 45.20 -8.53
C ILE A 632 -15.91 44.76 -7.80
N LEU A 633 -14.90 44.23 -8.55
CA LEU A 633 -13.60 43.86 -7.98
C LEU A 633 -12.93 45.08 -7.33
N THR A 634 -12.96 46.22 -7.98
CA THR A 634 -12.38 47.48 -7.46
C THR A 634 -13.09 47.92 -6.19
N ARG A 635 -14.43 47.79 -6.15
CA ARG A 635 -15.24 48.14 -4.97
C ARG A 635 -14.98 47.20 -3.79
N LEU A 636 -14.80 45.92 -4.04
CA LEU A 636 -14.42 44.92 -3.04
C LEU A 636 -12.99 45.17 -2.52
N GLY A 637 -12.11 45.73 -3.37
CA GLY A 637 -10.71 45.95 -3.07
C GLY A 637 -9.85 44.75 -3.57
N ILE A 638 -9.01 45.03 -4.56
CA ILE A 638 -8.15 44.01 -5.20
C ILE A 638 -7.22 43.38 -4.18
N ASP A 639 -6.64 44.18 -3.28
CA ASP A 639 -5.73 43.68 -2.22
C ASP A 639 -6.48 42.78 -1.21
N MET A 640 -7.73 43.13 -0.91
CA MET A 640 -8.56 42.29 -0.03
C MET A 640 -8.88 40.93 -0.68
N LEU A 641 -9.23 40.91 -1.97
CA LEU A 641 -9.47 39.70 -2.71
C LEU A 641 -8.21 38.82 -2.77
N ALA A 642 -7.07 39.43 -3.11
CA ALA A 642 -5.78 38.74 -3.14
C ALA A 642 -5.41 38.17 -1.75
N GLY A 643 -5.69 38.95 -0.68
CA GLY A 643 -5.52 38.50 0.69
C GLY A 643 -6.41 37.28 1.03
N ARG A 644 -7.73 37.35 0.69
CA ARG A 644 -8.66 36.21 0.90
C ARG A 644 -8.19 34.94 0.20
N ILE A 645 -7.75 35.04 -1.04
CA ILE A 645 -7.21 33.90 -1.81
C ILE A 645 -5.96 33.35 -1.12
N THR A 646 -5.06 34.22 -0.63
CA THR A 646 -3.81 33.78 0.03
C THR A 646 -4.08 33.11 1.38
N HIS A 647 -5.01 33.64 2.18
CA HIS A 647 -5.38 33.12 3.49
C HIS A 647 -5.96 31.71 3.43
N LEU A 648 -6.55 31.29 2.29
CA LEU A 648 -7.00 29.92 2.09
C LEU A 648 -5.88 28.90 2.34
N ARG A 649 -4.64 29.22 1.97
CA ARG A 649 -3.47 28.38 2.23
C ARG A 649 -3.19 28.18 3.72
N ASP A 650 -3.57 29.13 4.55
CA ASP A 650 -3.25 29.14 5.97
C ASP A 650 -4.33 28.43 6.84
N ASP A 651 -5.46 28.05 6.23
CA ASP A 651 -6.50 27.25 6.89
C ASP A 651 -6.05 25.82 7.18
N ASP A 652 -6.37 25.31 8.38
CA ASP A 652 -5.92 23.99 8.81
C ASP A 652 -6.52 22.84 7.97
N ARG A 653 -7.78 23.02 7.50
CA ARG A 653 -8.46 22.06 6.61
C ARG A 653 -7.75 21.94 5.25
N PHE A 654 -7.12 23.03 4.79
CA PHE A 654 -6.37 23.06 3.53
C PHE A 654 -4.93 22.60 3.70
N LYS A 655 -4.27 22.93 4.83
CA LYS A 655 -2.91 22.48 5.17
C LYS A 655 -2.81 20.99 5.42
N ALA A 656 -3.84 20.40 6.02
CA ALA A 656 -3.86 18.97 6.36
C ALA A 656 -3.87 18.06 5.13
N VAL A 657 -4.21 18.58 3.94
CA VAL A 657 -4.31 17.80 2.71
C VAL A 657 -2.95 17.60 2.09
N GLY A 658 -2.57 16.33 1.91
CA GLY A 658 -1.37 15.86 1.22
C GLY A 658 -1.68 14.84 0.14
N PRO A 659 -0.66 14.42 -0.65
CA PRO A 659 -0.83 13.44 -1.74
C PRO A 659 -1.40 12.11 -1.27
N ASP A 660 -0.98 11.67 -0.08
CA ASP A 660 -1.29 10.35 0.47
C ASP A 660 -2.37 10.38 1.56
N ASN A 661 -2.71 11.57 2.05
CA ASN A 661 -3.71 11.73 3.11
C ASN A 661 -4.42 13.08 3.00
N PHE A 662 -5.74 13.04 2.94
CA PHE A 662 -6.60 14.22 2.94
C PHE A 662 -7.76 14.13 3.93
N VAL A 663 -7.71 13.17 4.87
CA VAL A 663 -8.64 13.06 5.98
C VAL A 663 -8.14 13.94 7.14
N VAL A 664 -8.96 14.92 7.53
CA VAL A 664 -8.73 15.75 8.71
C VAL A 664 -9.36 15.06 9.91
N SER A 665 -8.55 14.74 10.92
CA SER A 665 -9.03 14.09 12.14
C SER A 665 -9.31 15.14 13.22
N TYR A 666 -10.45 15.00 13.88
CA TYR A 666 -10.79 15.81 15.04
C TYR A 666 -10.90 14.91 16.28
N PRO A 667 -10.41 15.35 17.46
CA PRO A 667 -10.70 14.62 18.69
C PRO A 667 -12.20 14.56 18.88
N ALA A 668 -12.72 13.37 19.21
CA ALA A 668 -14.16 13.20 19.49
C ALA A 668 -14.59 14.24 20.54
N ALA A 669 -15.61 15.05 20.21
CA ALA A 669 -16.15 15.99 21.15
C ALA A 669 -16.63 15.21 22.38
N PRO A 670 -16.27 15.63 23.62
CA PRO A 670 -16.74 14.96 24.82
C PRO A 670 -18.27 14.88 24.76
N ALA A 671 -18.81 13.67 24.88
CA ALA A 671 -20.24 13.41 24.82
C ALA A 671 -20.94 14.39 25.78
N ALA A 672 -21.69 15.33 25.23
CA ALA A 672 -22.49 16.25 26.03
C ALA A 672 -23.39 15.40 26.94
N MET A 673 -23.14 15.47 28.25
CA MET A 673 -23.94 14.77 29.24
C MET A 673 -25.39 15.25 29.07
N HIS A 674 -26.20 14.46 28.40
CA HIS A 674 -27.63 14.57 28.46
C HIS A 674 -28.07 14.21 29.88
N HIS A 675 -28.15 15.25 30.73
CA HIS A 675 -28.92 15.18 31.94
C HIS A 675 -30.40 15.02 31.56
N GLN A 676 -30.83 13.78 31.38
CA GLN A 676 -32.26 13.45 31.49
C GLN A 676 -32.44 12.25 32.40
N ALA A 677 -33.07 12.64 33.54
CA ALA A 677 -33.93 11.84 34.40
C ALA A 677 -33.60 10.36 34.66
N GLN A 678 -33.11 10.18 35.85
CA GLN A 678 -33.17 8.95 36.65
C GLN A 678 -34.41 8.12 36.43
N HIS A 679 -34.21 6.88 35.89
CA HIS A 679 -34.94 5.74 36.42
C HIS A 679 -33.96 4.55 36.52
N GLN A 680 -33.83 4.07 37.75
CA GLN A 680 -32.95 3.00 38.18
C GLN A 680 -33.27 1.69 37.47
N ALA A 681 -32.28 1.10 36.78
CA ALA A 681 -32.18 -0.30 36.49
C ALA A 681 -30.80 -0.81 36.98
N PRO A 682 -30.70 -2.06 37.50
CA PRO A 682 -29.48 -2.55 38.14
C PRO A 682 -28.35 -2.81 37.14
N PRO A 683 -27.08 -2.76 37.57
CA PRO A 683 -25.91 -2.86 36.70
C PRO A 683 -25.71 -4.30 36.22
N SER A 684 -25.97 -4.57 34.95
CA SER A 684 -25.48 -5.76 34.29
C SER A 684 -24.11 -5.42 33.67
N SER A 685 -23.17 -6.31 33.89
CA SER A 685 -21.75 -6.34 33.47
C SER A 685 -21.46 -5.58 32.19
N ALA A 686 -21.05 -4.33 32.34
CA ALA A 686 -20.48 -3.54 31.23
C ALA A 686 -19.00 -3.97 31.03
N GLY A 687 -18.66 -4.52 29.87
CA GLY A 687 -17.31 -4.65 29.41
C GLY A 687 -16.61 -3.28 29.31
N PRO A 688 -15.27 -3.22 29.19
CA PRO A 688 -14.56 -1.96 29.10
C PRO A 688 -15.13 -1.11 27.94
N PRO A 689 -15.27 0.21 28.11
CA PRO A 689 -15.80 1.07 27.07
C PRO A 689 -14.92 0.91 25.81
N LYS A 690 -15.55 0.62 24.66
CA LYS A 690 -14.86 0.67 23.37
C LYS A 690 -14.30 2.09 23.22
N PRO A 691 -13.04 2.24 22.79
CA PRO A 691 -12.49 3.56 22.50
C PRO A 691 -13.44 4.27 21.52
N GLU A 692 -13.83 5.51 21.84
CA GLU A 692 -14.65 6.33 20.95
C GLU A 692 -13.91 6.48 19.62
N ALA A 693 -14.57 6.10 18.53
CA ALA A 693 -13.99 6.18 17.20
C ALA A 693 -13.68 7.65 16.89
N GLU A 694 -12.43 7.93 16.46
CA GLU A 694 -12.05 9.27 15.99
C GLU A 694 -12.94 9.68 14.81
N GLU A 695 -13.44 10.91 14.84
CA GLU A 695 -14.19 11.49 13.72
C GLU A 695 -13.18 11.96 12.65
N GLY A 696 -13.49 11.69 11.39
CA GLY A 696 -12.70 12.09 10.23
C GLY A 696 -13.55 12.89 9.25
N GLU A 697 -12.96 13.90 8.62
CA GLU A 697 -13.61 14.70 7.62
C GLU A 697 -12.74 14.89 6.40
N ILE A 698 -13.35 14.86 5.22
CA ILE A 698 -12.72 15.27 3.96
C ILE A 698 -13.39 16.57 3.54
N TRP A 699 -12.62 17.65 3.44
CA TRP A 699 -13.02 18.95 2.95
C TRP A 699 -12.54 19.18 1.52
N PHE A 700 -11.31 18.78 1.24
CA PHE A 700 -10.63 18.92 -0.04
C PHE A 700 -9.89 17.63 -0.37
N ASP A 701 -9.77 17.34 -1.63
CA ASP A 701 -8.81 16.36 -2.11
C ASP A 701 -7.47 17.00 -2.48
N TRP A 702 -6.43 16.17 -2.60
CA TRP A 702 -5.13 16.66 -3.03
C TRP A 702 -5.17 17.28 -4.43
N ALA A 703 -5.99 16.73 -5.30
CA ALA A 703 -6.08 17.19 -6.68
C ALA A 703 -6.56 18.66 -6.78
N PHE A 704 -7.53 19.06 -5.96
CA PHE A 704 -7.96 20.45 -5.88
C PHE A 704 -6.89 21.35 -5.24
N VAL A 705 -6.27 20.88 -4.14
CA VAL A 705 -5.23 21.66 -3.44
C VAL A 705 -4.03 21.92 -4.33
N ASP A 706 -3.60 20.90 -5.08
CA ASP A 706 -2.50 21.02 -6.04
C ASP A 706 -2.86 21.94 -7.22
N PHE A 707 -4.08 21.79 -7.76
CA PHE A 707 -4.62 22.68 -8.77
C PHE A 707 -4.62 24.15 -8.30
N TRP A 708 -5.09 24.41 -7.09
CA TRP A 708 -5.13 25.76 -6.53
C TRP A 708 -3.71 26.30 -6.31
N LYS A 709 -2.79 25.51 -5.75
CA LYS A 709 -1.39 25.91 -5.56
C LYS A 709 -0.70 26.28 -6.86
N SER A 710 -1.04 25.60 -7.94
CA SER A 710 -0.46 25.88 -9.27
C SER A 710 -1.04 27.14 -9.92
N ASN A 711 -2.27 27.51 -9.59
CA ASN A 711 -3.02 28.51 -10.35
C ASN A 711 -3.41 29.80 -9.61
N TYR A 712 -3.31 29.83 -8.26
CA TYR A 712 -3.79 30.98 -7.47
C TYR A 712 -3.11 32.29 -7.85
N TYR A 713 -1.83 32.26 -8.19
CA TYR A 713 -1.06 33.44 -8.62
C TYR A 713 -1.55 33.99 -9.95
N THR A 714 -1.92 33.12 -10.88
CA THR A 714 -2.49 33.50 -12.18
C THR A 714 -3.80 34.27 -11.98
N VAL A 715 -4.66 33.78 -11.08
CA VAL A 715 -5.92 34.44 -10.75
C VAL A 715 -5.68 35.79 -10.07
N GLN A 716 -4.77 35.87 -9.10
CA GLN A 716 -4.43 37.14 -8.43
C GLN A 716 -3.91 38.18 -9.40
N LYS A 717 -3.04 37.78 -10.34
CA LYS A 717 -2.52 38.66 -11.37
C LYS A 717 -3.63 39.11 -12.34
N GLY A 718 -4.53 38.20 -12.71
CA GLY A 718 -5.66 38.49 -13.59
C GLY A 718 -6.62 39.54 -13.01
N ILE A 719 -6.95 39.42 -11.71
CA ILE A 719 -7.83 40.36 -11.00
C ILE A 719 -7.25 41.79 -10.98
N ALA A 720 -5.93 41.93 -10.93
CA ALA A 720 -5.24 43.22 -10.87
C ALA A 720 -5.23 43.99 -12.22
N VAL A 721 -5.57 43.32 -13.32
CA VAL A 721 -5.54 43.93 -14.66
C VAL A 721 -6.83 44.62 -15.02
N ASP A 722 -6.80 45.94 -15.23
CA ASP A 722 -7.95 46.71 -15.75
C ASP A 722 -8.22 46.35 -17.21
N PRO A 723 -9.44 45.86 -17.58
CA PRO A 723 -9.79 45.52 -18.94
C PRO A 723 -9.68 46.70 -19.92
N ASN A 724 -9.83 47.95 -19.43
CA ASN A 724 -9.75 49.17 -20.23
C ASN A 724 -8.28 49.55 -20.53
N SER A 725 -7.32 49.13 -19.67
CA SER A 725 -5.89 49.32 -19.92
C SER A 725 -5.41 48.51 -21.09
N LEU A 726 -6.00 47.38 -21.37
CA LEU A 726 -5.71 46.50 -22.51
C LEU A 726 -6.24 47.13 -23.84
N SER A 727 -7.36 47.87 -23.79
CA SER A 727 -7.91 48.55 -24.96
C SER A 727 -7.17 49.86 -25.30
N SER A 728 -6.62 50.53 -24.27
CA SER A 728 -5.75 51.68 -24.47
C SER A 728 -4.33 51.34 -24.96
N ALA A 729 -3.85 50.12 -24.66
CA ALA A 729 -2.57 49.55 -25.13
C ALA A 729 -2.60 49.18 -26.61
N ALA A 730 -3.77 49.21 -27.28
CA ALA A 730 -3.82 49.12 -28.76
C ALA A 730 -3.10 50.33 -29.45
N GLY A 731 -2.77 51.37 -28.69
CA GLY A 731 -1.90 52.47 -29.15
C GLY A 731 -0.39 52.30 -28.85
N GLN A 732 -0.03 51.33 -28.00
CA GLN A 732 1.36 51.00 -27.62
C GLN A 732 1.83 49.68 -28.26
N GLY A 733 1.68 49.59 -29.60
CA GLY A 733 2.16 48.43 -30.36
C GLY A 733 3.66 48.15 -30.31
N ALA A 734 4.45 48.93 -29.58
CA ALA A 734 5.88 48.72 -29.39
C ALA A 734 6.20 47.78 -28.22
N GLU A 735 5.49 47.88 -27.10
CA GLU A 735 5.76 47.00 -25.94
C GLU A 735 5.19 45.56 -26.09
N SER A 736 3.98 45.45 -26.67
CA SER A 736 3.46 44.12 -27.02
C SER A 736 4.24 43.47 -28.15
N ALA A 737 4.77 44.25 -29.11
CA ALA A 737 5.70 43.76 -30.13
C ALA A 737 7.05 43.32 -29.52
N MET A 738 7.56 44.01 -28.49
CA MET A 738 8.75 43.58 -27.75
C MET A 738 8.47 42.32 -26.90
N LEU A 739 7.30 42.21 -26.26
CA LEU A 739 6.94 41.01 -25.50
C LEU A 739 6.70 39.81 -26.41
N ILE A 740 6.06 40.02 -27.56
CA ILE A 740 5.88 38.98 -28.59
C ILE A 740 7.24 38.61 -29.20
N ALA A 741 8.15 39.57 -29.41
CA ALA A 741 9.49 39.27 -29.85
C ALA A 741 10.30 38.52 -28.82
N SER A 742 10.21 38.90 -27.54
CA SER A 742 10.84 38.18 -26.42
C SER A 742 10.27 36.75 -26.25
N LEU A 743 8.97 36.58 -26.34
CA LEU A 743 8.33 35.24 -26.29
C LEU A 743 8.72 34.41 -27.52
N LYS A 744 8.81 34.99 -28.69
CA LYS A 744 9.30 34.30 -29.90
C LYS A 744 10.76 33.88 -29.76
N ASP A 745 11.61 34.70 -29.11
CA ASP A 745 13.00 34.37 -28.86
C ASP A 745 13.11 33.25 -27.78
N VAL A 746 12.29 33.28 -26.75
CA VAL A 746 12.21 32.19 -25.78
C VAL A 746 11.74 30.88 -26.42
N ILE A 747 10.69 30.94 -27.27
CA ILE A 747 10.19 29.77 -28.01
C ILE A 747 11.29 29.29 -29.00
N ARG A 748 12.02 30.17 -29.64
CA ARG A 748 13.14 29.81 -30.55
C ARG A 748 14.27 29.13 -29.77
N ASN A 749 14.61 29.67 -28.60
CA ASN A 749 15.65 29.10 -27.74
C ASN A 749 15.23 27.73 -27.19
N GLN A 750 13.98 27.58 -26.75
CA GLN A 750 13.42 26.29 -26.34
C GLN A 750 13.35 25.28 -27.49
N ALA A 751 12.96 25.72 -28.69
CA ALA A 751 12.97 24.88 -29.90
C ALA A 751 14.41 24.42 -30.26
N ALA A 752 15.40 25.30 -30.15
CA ALA A 752 16.80 24.96 -30.36
C ALA A 752 17.32 23.99 -29.27
N GLU A 753 16.88 24.14 -28.04
CA GLU A 753 17.25 23.24 -26.96
C GLU A 753 16.57 21.87 -27.10
N ILE A 754 15.30 21.83 -27.51
CA ILE A 754 14.59 20.60 -27.88
C ILE A 754 15.29 19.90 -29.07
N GLU A 755 15.69 20.62 -30.10
CA GLU A 755 16.43 20.08 -31.24
C GLU A 755 17.80 19.55 -30.81
N LYS A 756 18.49 20.24 -29.91
CA LYS A 756 19.75 19.79 -29.31
C LYS A 756 19.57 18.52 -28.47
N LEU A 757 18.54 18.46 -27.65
CA LEU A 757 18.19 17.28 -26.87
C LEU A 757 17.75 16.11 -27.76
N GLN A 758 16.98 16.38 -28.82
CA GLN A 758 16.60 15.37 -29.81
C GLN A 758 17.82 14.84 -30.57
N ASN A 759 18.79 15.69 -30.90
CA ASN A 759 20.05 15.26 -31.53
C ASN A 759 20.94 14.50 -30.54
N GLN A 760 20.95 14.88 -29.27
CA GLN A 760 21.57 14.06 -28.19
C GLN A 760 20.91 12.71 -28.04
N ILE A 761 19.58 12.63 -28.03
CA ILE A 761 18.83 11.38 -28.01
C ILE A 761 19.12 10.53 -29.25
N LYS A 762 19.17 11.18 -30.44
CA LYS A 762 19.55 10.47 -31.67
C LYS A 762 21.00 9.99 -31.66
N SER A 763 21.93 10.75 -31.06
CA SER A 763 23.32 10.29 -30.90
C SER A 763 23.48 9.20 -29.85
N LEU A 764 22.62 9.19 -28.85
CA LEU A 764 22.54 8.11 -27.85
C LEU A 764 21.75 6.88 -28.35
N SER A 765 20.85 7.09 -29.33
CA SER A 765 20.08 6.04 -30.00
C SER A 765 20.68 5.60 -31.34
N ALA A 766 21.76 6.27 -31.80
CA ALA A 766 22.56 5.71 -32.89
C ALA A 766 23.00 4.29 -32.45
N PRO A 767 22.88 3.29 -33.33
CA PRO A 767 23.22 1.94 -32.99
C PRO A 767 24.66 1.91 -32.48
N ASN A 768 24.79 1.64 -31.19
CA ASN A 768 26.10 1.42 -30.60
C ASN A 768 26.63 0.22 -31.34
N ASP A 769 27.68 0.35 -32.13
CA ASP A 769 28.32 -0.76 -32.83
C ASP A 769 28.61 -1.91 -31.85
N GLU A 770 28.83 -1.60 -30.61
CA GLU A 770 29.02 -2.52 -29.51
C GLU A 770 27.73 -3.33 -29.19
N VAL A 771 26.53 -2.73 -29.28
CA VAL A 771 25.24 -3.44 -29.10
C VAL A 771 24.92 -4.35 -30.28
N GLU A 772 25.27 -3.96 -31.52
CA GLU A 772 25.15 -4.84 -32.68
C GLU A 772 26.15 -6.00 -32.61
N VAL A 773 27.39 -5.74 -32.20
CA VAL A 773 28.40 -6.78 -31.96
C VAL A 773 27.94 -7.74 -30.85
N LEU A 774 27.40 -7.23 -29.74
CA LEU A 774 26.86 -8.07 -28.67
C LEU A 774 25.63 -8.86 -29.11
N ARG A 775 24.74 -8.29 -29.92
CA ARG A 775 23.60 -9.03 -30.51
C ARG A 775 24.07 -10.13 -31.45
N ALA A 776 25.07 -9.85 -32.29
CA ALA A 776 25.68 -10.87 -33.17
C ALA A 776 26.35 -12.00 -32.35
N GLN A 777 27.03 -11.68 -31.23
CA GLN A 777 27.58 -12.66 -30.31
C GLN A 777 26.49 -13.49 -29.61
N VAL A 778 25.41 -12.87 -29.15
CA VAL A 778 24.28 -13.57 -28.53
C VAL A 778 23.61 -14.52 -29.54
N ASN A 779 23.41 -14.09 -30.78
CA ASN A 779 22.85 -14.94 -31.82
C ASN A 779 23.77 -16.12 -32.14
N SER A 780 25.10 -15.89 -32.23
CA SER A 780 26.09 -16.96 -32.46
C SER A 780 26.15 -17.95 -31.30
N LEU A 781 26.08 -17.48 -30.04
CA LEU A 781 26.01 -18.33 -28.86
C LEU A 781 24.72 -19.12 -28.81
N THR A 782 23.59 -18.54 -29.21
CA THR A 782 22.29 -19.21 -29.29
C THR A 782 22.28 -20.34 -30.31
N GLU A 783 22.93 -20.14 -31.47
CA GLU A 783 23.13 -21.17 -32.49
C GLU A 783 24.06 -22.30 -31.97
N GLN A 784 25.12 -21.93 -31.25
CA GLN A 784 26.02 -22.93 -30.63
C GLN A 784 25.33 -23.79 -29.57
N VAL A 785 24.49 -23.17 -28.75
CA VAL A 785 23.67 -23.89 -27.74
C VAL A 785 22.68 -24.81 -28.43
N ALA A 786 21.97 -24.37 -29.46
CA ALA A 786 21.04 -25.20 -30.22
C ALA A 786 21.75 -26.42 -30.87
N SER A 787 22.94 -26.21 -31.46
CA SER A 787 23.75 -27.28 -32.01
C SER A 787 24.28 -28.24 -30.95
N ALA A 788 24.61 -27.75 -29.76
CA ALA A 788 25.06 -28.59 -28.64
C ALA A 788 23.89 -29.40 -28.06
N GLU A 789 22.70 -28.84 -27.99
CA GLU A 789 21.50 -29.56 -27.56
C GLU A 789 21.04 -30.62 -28.55
N GLU A 790 21.21 -30.39 -29.86
CA GLU A 790 20.95 -31.39 -30.90
C GLU A 790 21.91 -32.56 -30.77
N LYS A 791 23.21 -32.27 -30.60
CA LYS A 791 24.21 -33.31 -30.37
C LYS A 791 23.98 -34.10 -29.07
N ARG A 792 23.52 -33.42 -28.02
CA ARG A 792 23.18 -34.11 -26.78
C ARG A 792 22.01 -35.06 -26.96
N ARG A 793 20.97 -34.66 -27.71
CA ARG A 793 19.83 -35.53 -28.04
C ARG A 793 20.24 -36.74 -28.87
N ASP A 794 21.17 -36.55 -29.81
CA ASP A 794 21.70 -37.65 -30.63
C ASP A 794 22.46 -38.65 -29.75
N VAL A 795 23.30 -38.17 -28.82
CA VAL A 795 24.05 -39.03 -27.86
C VAL A 795 23.07 -39.72 -26.88
N GLU A 796 22.03 -39.01 -26.36
CA GLU A 796 20.99 -39.62 -25.53
C GLU A 796 20.28 -40.75 -26.29
N LYS A 797 19.97 -40.55 -27.56
CA LYS A 797 19.36 -41.60 -28.42
C LYS A 797 20.28 -42.76 -28.67
N GLU A 798 21.58 -42.49 -28.93
CA GLU A 798 22.57 -43.56 -29.04
C GLU A 798 22.75 -44.37 -27.74
N GLN A 799 22.62 -43.69 -26.58
CA GLN A 799 22.62 -44.36 -25.26
C GLN A 799 21.38 -45.23 -25.08
N GLU A 800 20.19 -44.75 -25.45
CA GLU A 800 18.97 -45.56 -25.42
C GLU A 800 19.07 -46.80 -26.35
N ASP A 801 19.56 -46.60 -27.56
CA ASP A 801 19.76 -47.69 -28.52
C ASP A 801 20.79 -48.73 -28.00
N LEU A 802 21.86 -48.29 -27.34
CA LEU A 802 22.83 -49.15 -26.68
C LEU A 802 22.25 -49.93 -25.51
N LEU A 803 21.42 -49.29 -24.67
CA LEU A 803 20.72 -49.93 -23.56
C LEU A 803 19.78 -51.02 -24.05
N VAL A 804 19.02 -50.76 -25.13
CA VAL A 804 18.13 -51.74 -25.77
C VAL A 804 18.95 -52.94 -26.31
N LEU A 805 20.09 -52.69 -26.97
CA LEU A 805 20.98 -53.72 -27.45
C LEU A 805 21.55 -54.55 -26.30
N LEU A 806 21.92 -53.95 -25.19
CA LEU A 806 22.43 -54.59 -23.97
C LEU A 806 21.37 -55.53 -23.37
N ASP A 807 20.13 -55.06 -23.32
CA ASP A 807 19.01 -55.84 -22.82
C ASP A 807 18.65 -57.03 -23.75
N GLU A 808 18.75 -56.84 -25.08
CA GLU A 808 18.62 -57.91 -26.05
C GLU A 808 19.73 -58.96 -25.91
N LEU A 809 20.98 -58.51 -25.71
CA LEU A 809 22.13 -59.41 -25.51
C LEU A 809 21.98 -60.17 -24.18
N ASN A 810 21.59 -59.54 -23.11
CA ASN A 810 21.33 -60.16 -21.83
C ASN A 810 20.17 -61.17 -21.94
N SER A 811 19.11 -60.83 -22.68
CA SER A 811 17.99 -61.72 -22.92
C SER A 811 18.37 -62.95 -23.76
N LYS A 812 19.29 -62.75 -24.74
CA LYS A 812 19.89 -63.89 -25.52
C LYS A 812 20.74 -64.73 -24.61
N ARG A 813 21.66 -64.17 -23.83
CA ARG A 813 22.53 -64.84 -22.89
C ARG A 813 21.77 -65.69 -21.87
N ARG A 814 20.64 -65.15 -21.34
CA ARG A 814 19.74 -65.91 -20.45
C ARG A 814 19.13 -67.10 -21.17
N ARG A 815 18.59 -66.90 -22.39
CA ARG A 815 18.02 -68.01 -23.20
C ARG A 815 19.05 -69.03 -23.58
N ASP A 816 20.28 -68.68 -23.90
CA ASP A 816 21.37 -69.60 -24.21
C ASP A 816 21.81 -70.32 -22.94
N LYS A 817 21.89 -69.69 -21.79
CA LYS A 817 22.14 -70.33 -20.50
C LYS A 817 21.05 -71.35 -20.10
N ASP A 818 19.79 -71.01 -20.36
CA ASP A 818 18.67 -71.94 -20.09
C ASP A 818 18.76 -73.18 -21.04
N ARG A 819 19.10 -72.98 -22.32
CA ARG A 819 19.34 -74.08 -23.26
C ARG A 819 20.52 -74.98 -22.86
N MET A 820 21.57 -74.37 -22.34
CA MET A 820 22.75 -75.14 -21.84
C MET A 820 22.37 -75.90 -20.56
N ARG A 821 21.57 -75.36 -19.67
CA ARG A 821 21.05 -76.06 -18.49
C ARG A 821 20.15 -77.24 -18.91
N GLU A 822 19.25 -77.03 -19.89
CA GLU A 822 18.41 -78.13 -20.44
C GLU A 822 19.25 -79.23 -21.10
N ALA A 823 20.40 -78.85 -21.71
CA ALA A 823 21.32 -79.81 -22.33
C ALA A 823 22.23 -80.53 -21.32
N GLY A 824 22.17 -80.25 -20.03
CA GLY A 824 22.96 -80.85 -18.96
C GLY A 824 24.43 -80.42 -18.93
N LEU A 825 24.75 -79.24 -19.50
CA LEU A 825 26.04 -78.59 -19.50
C LEU A 825 26.18 -77.67 -18.29
N ASP A 826 27.37 -77.67 -17.66
CA ASP A 826 27.66 -76.85 -16.50
C ASP A 826 27.80 -75.38 -16.91
N VAL A 827 26.98 -74.47 -16.34
CA VAL A 827 26.96 -73.09 -16.68
C VAL A 827 27.45 -72.26 -15.47
N SER A 828 28.43 -71.41 -15.67
CA SER A 828 28.95 -70.50 -14.63
C SER A 828 27.80 -69.64 -14.09
N GLU A 829 27.62 -69.56 -12.75
CA GLU A 829 26.75 -68.66 -12.10
C GLU A 829 27.24 -67.21 -12.26
N ASP A 830 26.41 -66.31 -12.77
CA ASP A 830 26.75 -64.91 -12.71
C ASP A 830 26.63 -64.46 -11.26
N GLU A 831 27.53 -63.64 -10.76
CA GLU A 831 27.42 -62.95 -9.53
C GLU A 831 26.08 -62.18 -9.57
N ALA A 832 25.19 -62.48 -8.64
CA ALA A 832 23.88 -61.81 -8.57
C ALA A 832 24.11 -60.30 -8.32
N ASP A 833 23.66 -59.45 -9.24
CA ASP A 833 23.51 -58.02 -9.00
C ASP A 833 22.59 -57.82 -7.79
N ASN A 834 23.19 -57.58 -6.64
CA ASN A 834 22.53 -57.06 -5.45
C ASN A 834 22.32 -55.54 -5.63
N ASP A 835 21.40 -55.17 -6.51
CA ASP A 835 20.88 -53.79 -6.59
C ASP A 835 19.35 -53.80 -6.63
N ASP A 836 18.76 -54.40 -5.57
CA ASP A 836 17.38 -54.18 -5.23
C ASP A 836 17.26 -54.11 -3.71
N ASP A 837 17.51 -52.91 -3.15
CA ASP A 837 16.97 -52.49 -1.85
C ASP A 837 17.55 -51.11 -1.55
N GLN A 838 16.94 -50.04 -2.10
CA GLN A 838 16.85 -48.75 -1.45
C GLN A 838 15.93 -47.81 -2.26
N GLU A 839 14.63 -48.13 -2.26
CA GLU A 839 13.55 -47.15 -2.36
C GLU A 839 12.61 -47.36 -1.17
N GLU A 840 12.85 -46.60 -0.10
CA GLU A 840 11.84 -46.14 0.86
C GLU A 840 12.18 -44.72 1.30
#